data_3bb021521472cf33bec8cf7fb559d240
#
_entry.id   3bb021521472cf33bec8cf7fb559d240
#
_cell.length_a   1.000
_cell.length_b   1.000
_cell.length_c   1.000
_cell.angle_alpha   90.00
_cell.angle_beta   90.00
_cell.angle_gamma   90.00
#
_symmetry.space_group_name_H-M   'P 1'
#
loop_
_entity.id
_entity.type
_entity.pdbx_description
1 polymer ?
#
loop_
_entity_poly.entity_id
_entity_poly.type
_entity_poly.pdbx_seq_one_letter_code
_entity_poly.pdbx_strand_id
1 'polypeptide(L)'
;MDSFEINSYSEADTISKLIKPALEKSGWNLIEQLRENVTLTKGKIYEKNGSHLRNDPKYADLVLYHKPNYPIAVIEAKKASLTVNKGMQQALDYSEMIDVPFAISSNGKGFVLHDKSGLIGQKEKFYSMDEFPSHDYLWELYKEHKNIKSENEESYTYPFFSGSTNKQPRYYQQVAINRIVNNILQGKKRILLVMATGSGKTYTAFQIMWRLWKSNDTKRILFLADRNVLVDQARINDFSPFGENLTKISNRKIDTSYEIFLSLYQSITGPNDSDKVYKQVSKDFFDLIVVDECHRGSASENSEWREVLEYFDSAIQIGLTATPKETNDVSTSSYFGEPVFTYSLKQGIEDGYLAPFKILRIDIDKDLEGWRPPEGKVDKFGKKISDRIYNQKDFDRELILEKRTELVAETTSKFLKSTDPLSKTIIFCQDIDHAERMRREIVNQNPNQIDIDKRYVLTITGDNEIGKSELDNFIDPKSTYPVIATTSDLLTTGVDVQTCKLIVIDKNISSLSLFKQIIGRGTRVKEEYNKFSFTIIDFRKATELFADPEFDGAPIVCYEPEDMDMDDIIEVMYERDKPSKGEKFYIEDVEANILSKRTQYFTKDGKLITEEIKEYTSKKVKNEYKSLNLFKEKWNSEQKKIEIINEFEAKGVIWDALVEEVGENYEPFDLICHVVYNQKPLTRKERAENVIKRDVFTKYGKEAKEILNILLDKYAEFGLEAIEDINTLKATPFSKIGTVTEIINKFDNKDNYLKAINELEDELYKDVS
;
A
#
# COMPACT_ATOMS: atom_id res chain seq x y z
N MET A 1 48.34 2.65 30.41
CA MET A 1 47.91 3.93 29.76
C MET A 1 47.34 4.81 30.84
N ASP A 2 47.68 6.11 30.83
CA ASP A 2 47.20 7.06 31.79
C ASP A 2 45.70 7.31 31.53
N SER A 3 44.89 7.34 32.61
CA SER A 3 43.43 7.52 32.50
C SER A 3 43.02 8.83 31.83
N PHE A 4 43.92 9.83 31.82
CA PHE A 4 43.70 11.10 31.17
C PHE A 4 43.86 10.97 29.65
N GLU A 5 44.83 10.20 29.18
CA GLU A 5 45.05 9.91 27.75
C GLU A 5 43.87 9.16 27.15
N ILE A 6 43.35 8.15 27.80
CA ILE A 6 42.20 7.36 27.35
C ILE A 6 40.94 8.23 27.20
N ASN A 7 40.68 9.18 28.09
CA ASN A 7 39.53 10.08 28.01
C ASN A 7 39.59 11.04 26.80
N SER A 8 40.73 11.23 26.17
CA SER A 8 40.89 12.08 24.97
C SER A 8 40.58 11.34 23.67
N TYR A 9 40.39 10.01 23.73
CA TYR A 9 40.18 9.19 22.52
C TYR A 9 38.87 9.52 21.84
N SER A 10 38.95 9.69 20.53
CA SER A 10 37.81 9.75 19.63
C SER A 10 37.07 8.40 19.63
N GLU A 11 35.90 8.33 19.04
CA GLU A 11 35.17 7.06 18.86
C GLU A 11 35.99 6.06 18.03
N ALA A 12 36.64 6.52 16.96
CA ALA A 12 37.52 5.70 16.13
C ALA A 12 38.76 5.19 16.91
N ASP A 13 39.37 6.02 17.76
CA ASP A 13 40.46 5.58 18.64
C ASP A 13 39.98 4.58 19.67
N THR A 14 38.78 4.77 20.23
CA THR A 14 38.14 3.82 21.17
C THR A 14 37.98 2.47 20.55
N ILE A 15 37.45 2.41 19.29
CA ILE A 15 37.30 1.16 18.55
C ILE A 15 38.63 0.50 18.31
N SER A 16 39.59 1.23 17.70
CA SER A 16 40.83 0.63 17.21
C SER A 16 41.82 0.25 18.32
N LYS A 17 41.91 1.07 19.39
CA LYS A 17 42.94 0.92 20.43
C LYS A 17 42.43 0.14 21.67
N LEU A 18 41.11 0.10 21.90
CA LEU A 18 40.54 -0.49 23.11
C LEU A 18 39.60 -1.65 22.80
N ILE A 19 38.53 -1.43 22.00
CA ILE A 19 37.50 -2.44 21.77
C ILE A 19 38.02 -3.63 20.98
N LYS A 20 38.67 -3.40 19.82
CA LYS A 20 39.22 -4.49 18.99
C LYS A 20 40.23 -5.37 19.73
N PRO A 21 41.21 -4.83 20.46
CA PRO A 21 42.13 -5.66 21.24
C PRO A 21 41.42 -6.48 22.34
N ALA A 22 40.34 -5.95 22.93
CA ALA A 22 39.56 -6.70 23.91
C ALA A 22 38.79 -7.86 23.27
N LEU A 23 38.20 -7.66 22.08
CA LEU A 23 37.56 -8.71 21.32
C LEU A 23 38.54 -9.82 20.93
N GLU A 24 39.71 -9.44 20.40
CA GLU A 24 40.78 -10.38 20.03
C GLU A 24 41.24 -11.22 21.22
N LYS A 25 41.45 -10.57 22.38
CA LYS A 25 41.79 -11.23 23.64
C LYS A 25 40.73 -12.22 24.10
N SER A 26 39.47 -11.96 23.81
CA SER A 26 38.32 -12.84 24.13
C SER A 26 38.12 -13.95 23.10
N GLY A 27 39.03 -14.10 22.12
CA GLY A 27 39.03 -15.19 21.15
C GLY A 27 38.27 -14.91 19.86
N TRP A 28 37.88 -13.65 19.58
CA TRP A 28 37.24 -13.29 18.31
C TRP A 28 38.26 -13.14 17.16
N ASN A 29 37.99 -13.76 16.02
CA ASN A 29 38.75 -13.52 14.79
C ASN A 29 38.28 -12.23 14.12
N LEU A 30 39.06 -11.15 14.29
CA LEU A 30 38.65 -9.83 13.78
C LEU A 30 38.56 -9.75 12.25
N ILE A 31 39.22 -10.64 11.52
CA ILE A 31 39.19 -10.66 10.03
C ILE A 31 37.88 -11.29 9.54
N GLU A 32 37.49 -12.40 10.13
CA GLU A 32 36.35 -13.20 9.67
C GLU A 32 35.05 -12.85 10.39
N GLN A 33 35.14 -12.52 11.70
CA GLN A 33 33.97 -12.42 12.60
C GLN A 33 33.61 -10.96 12.97
N LEU A 34 34.35 -9.97 12.48
CA LEU A 34 34.03 -8.56 12.71
C LEU A 34 33.81 -7.81 11.39
N ARG A 35 32.80 -6.96 11.36
CA ARG A 35 32.62 -5.95 10.30
C ARG A 35 32.40 -4.59 10.96
N GLU A 36 33.07 -3.58 10.39
CA GLU A 36 33.00 -2.19 10.84
C GLU A 36 32.12 -1.37 9.89
N ASN A 37 31.46 -0.34 10.42
CA ASN A 37 30.61 0.58 9.65
C ASN A 37 29.62 -0.15 8.73
N VAL A 38 28.90 -1.11 9.29
CA VAL A 38 27.93 -1.90 8.54
C VAL A 38 26.73 -1.05 8.17
N THR A 39 26.55 -0.79 6.86
CA THR A 39 25.44 0.02 6.36
C THR A 39 24.11 -0.70 6.55
N LEU A 40 23.21 -0.14 7.35
CA LEU A 40 21.85 -0.62 7.56
C LEU A 40 20.89 0.11 6.62
N THR A 41 20.93 1.45 6.59
CA THR A 41 20.06 2.23 5.70
C THR A 41 20.88 3.18 4.84
N LYS A 42 20.26 3.62 3.73
CA LYS A 42 20.83 4.68 2.87
C LYS A 42 20.34 6.08 3.27
N GLY A 43 19.46 6.17 4.27
CA GLY A 43 18.75 7.38 4.64
C GLY A 43 17.56 7.69 3.73
N LYS A 44 16.44 8.07 4.33
CA LYS A 44 15.21 8.46 3.63
C LYS A 44 15.48 9.59 2.66
N ILE A 45 14.95 9.46 1.45
CA ILE A 45 14.96 10.54 0.45
C ILE A 45 13.83 11.50 0.77
N TYR A 46 14.14 12.80 0.78
CA TYR A 46 13.16 13.89 0.92
C TYR A 46 13.48 15.00 -0.08
N GLU A 47 12.50 15.84 -0.35
CA GLU A 47 12.66 16.99 -1.24
C GLU A 47 12.67 18.28 -0.45
N LYS A 48 13.56 19.19 -0.82
CA LYS A 48 13.63 20.53 -0.25
C LYS A 48 14.07 21.50 -1.35
N ASN A 49 13.26 22.55 -1.59
CA ASN A 49 13.50 23.58 -2.61
C ASN A 49 13.82 22.98 -4.00
N GLY A 50 13.02 22.03 -4.46
CA GLY A 50 13.19 21.36 -5.74
C GLY A 50 14.40 20.41 -5.85
N SER A 51 15.18 20.25 -4.77
CA SER A 51 16.33 19.36 -4.71
C SER A 51 16.05 18.13 -3.86
N HIS A 52 16.50 16.97 -4.35
CA HIS A 52 16.40 15.72 -3.58
C HIS A 52 17.59 15.61 -2.62
N LEU A 53 17.30 15.36 -1.37
CA LEU A 53 18.27 15.19 -0.29
C LEU A 53 18.03 13.83 0.39
N ARG A 54 19.03 13.36 1.15
CA ARG A 54 18.90 12.18 2.00
C ARG A 54 19.10 12.54 3.46
N ASN A 55 18.36 11.89 4.34
CA ASN A 55 18.74 11.84 5.75
C ASN A 55 20.05 11.09 5.90
N ASP A 56 20.72 11.25 7.04
CA ASP A 56 21.94 10.52 7.33
C ASP A 56 21.69 9.01 7.28
N PRO A 57 22.52 8.24 6.59
CA PRO A 57 22.44 6.79 6.60
C PRO A 57 22.76 6.24 7.99
N LYS A 58 22.17 5.11 8.32
CA LYS A 58 22.46 4.42 9.58
C LYS A 58 23.57 3.40 9.36
N TYR A 59 24.57 3.44 10.20
CA TYR A 59 25.67 2.48 10.25
C TYR A 59 25.76 1.91 11.65
N ALA A 60 25.90 0.59 11.74
CA ALA A 60 26.33 -0.04 12.99
C ALA A 60 27.86 0.05 13.06
N ASP A 61 28.40 0.56 14.15
CA ASP A 61 29.85 0.75 14.32
C ASP A 61 30.59 -0.56 14.13
N LEU A 62 30.17 -1.60 14.85
CA LEU A 62 30.72 -2.95 14.79
C LEU A 62 29.60 -3.99 14.82
N VAL A 63 29.69 -4.99 13.97
CA VAL A 63 28.81 -6.17 14.01
C VAL A 63 29.66 -7.43 14.15
N LEU A 64 29.35 -8.25 15.12
CA LEU A 64 29.99 -9.55 15.37
C LEU A 64 29.26 -10.65 14.61
N TYR A 65 29.99 -11.51 13.95
CA TYR A 65 29.48 -12.59 13.12
C TYR A 65 29.98 -13.95 13.59
N HIS A 66 29.15 -14.98 13.43
CA HIS A 66 29.62 -16.36 13.49
C HIS A 66 30.39 -16.71 12.21
N LYS A 67 29.76 -16.52 11.06
CA LYS A 67 30.33 -16.60 9.70
C LYS A 67 29.89 -15.35 8.93
N PRO A 68 30.47 -15.02 7.76
CA PRO A 68 30.22 -13.77 7.06
C PRO A 68 28.76 -13.34 6.85
N ASN A 69 27.81 -14.28 6.90
CA ASN A 69 26.38 -14.02 6.67
C ASN A 69 25.53 -14.08 7.94
N TYR A 70 26.13 -14.36 9.10
CA TYR A 70 25.43 -14.63 10.34
C TYR A 70 25.88 -13.67 11.42
N PRO A 71 25.24 -12.49 11.50
CA PRO A 71 25.45 -11.58 12.62
C PRO A 71 24.94 -12.21 13.93
N ILE A 72 25.69 -12.04 15.00
CA ILE A 72 25.35 -12.50 16.36
C ILE A 72 24.98 -11.31 17.23
N ALA A 73 25.78 -10.22 17.15
CA ALA A 73 25.65 -9.07 18.02
C ALA A 73 26.02 -7.76 17.31
N VAL A 74 25.45 -6.66 17.80
CA VAL A 74 25.82 -5.30 17.43
C VAL A 74 26.58 -4.67 18.59
N ILE A 75 27.69 -3.98 18.31
CA ILE A 75 28.40 -3.16 19.28
C ILE A 75 28.37 -1.72 18.80
N GLU A 76 27.83 -0.85 19.62
CA GLU A 76 27.84 0.61 19.41
C GLU A 76 28.94 1.22 20.29
N ALA A 77 29.89 1.87 19.65
CA ALA A 77 31.02 2.49 20.32
C ALA A 77 30.71 3.94 20.65
N LYS A 78 31.27 4.41 21.75
CA LYS A 78 31.22 5.82 22.15
C LYS A 78 32.60 6.26 22.65
N LYS A 79 32.83 7.59 22.59
CA LYS A 79 34.06 8.19 23.12
C LYS A 79 34.32 7.74 24.56
N ALA A 80 35.58 7.51 24.89
CA ALA A 80 35.98 7.05 26.22
C ALA A 80 35.62 8.01 27.36
N SER A 81 35.34 9.29 27.06
CA SER A 81 34.84 10.27 28.01
C SER A 81 33.36 10.13 28.39
N LEU A 82 32.59 9.38 27.63
CA LEU A 82 31.13 9.15 27.86
C LEU A 82 30.91 7.92 28.74
N THR A 83 29.68 7.77 29.24
CA THR A 83 29.29 6.57 29.98
C THR A 83 29.17 5.36 29.06
N VAL A 84 29.44 4.16 29.57
CA VAL A 84 29.42 2.91 28.79
C VAL A 84 28.05 2.65 28.15
N ASN A 85 26.94 3.06 28.79
CA ASN A 85 25.58 2.83 28.30
C ASN A 85 25.11 3.83 27.25
N LYS A 86 25.91 4.85 26.92
CA LYS A 86 25.46 5.96 26.07
C LYS A 86 25.01 5.52 24.67
N GLY A 87 25.57 4.43 24.15
CA GLY A 87 25.22 3.84 22.84
C GLY A 87 24.13 2.77 22.89
N MET A 88 23.61 2.40 24.06
CA MET A 88 22.74 1.22 24.20
C MET A 88 21.45 1.32 23.36
N GLN A 89 20.76 2.47 23.36
CA GLN A 89 19.52 2.61 22.57
C GLN A 89 19.80 2.40 21.08
N GLN A 90 20.89 2.96 20.58
CA GLN A 90 21.30 2.82 19.17
C GLN A 90 21.68 1.36 18.85
N ALA A 91 22.39 0.68 19.76
CA ALA A 91 22.70 -0.74 19.64
C ALA A 91 21.45 -1.62 19.63
N LEU A 92 20.44 -1.29 20.46
CA LEU A 92 19.14 -1.97 20.48
C LEU A 92 18.39 -1.83 19.16
N ASP A 93 18.27 -0.61 18.65
CA ASP A 93 17.58 -0.33 17.39
C ASP A 93 18.25 -1.11 16.23
N TYR A 94 19.58 -1.11 16.19
CA TYR A 94 20.34 -1.81 15.14
C TYR A 94 20.28 -3.33 15.29
N SER A 95 20.32 -3.85 16.51
CA SER A 95 20.17 -5.28 16.76
C SER A 95 18.79 -5.80 16.37
N GLU A 96 17.74 -4.94 16.47
CA GLU A 96 16.40 -5.27 16.00
C GLU A 96 16.35 -5.30 14.46
N MET A 97 16.96 -4.30 13.79
CA MET A 97 17.00 -4.24 12.35
C MET A 97 17.64 -5.49 11.72
N ILE A 98 18.76 -5.98 12.29
CA ILE A 98 19.46 -7.18 11.76
C ILE A 98 19.07 -8.49 12.42
N ASP A 99 18.06 -8.48 13.30
CA ASP A 99 17.45 -9.66 13.93
C ASP A 99 18.43 -10.48 14.81
N VAL A 100 19.26 -9.76 15.60
CA VAL A 100 20.20 -10.39 16.54
C VAL A 100 19.79 -10.19 18.00
N PRO A 101 20.07 -11.16 18.90
CA PRO A 101 19.64 -11.06 20.30
C PRO A 101 20.52 -10.17 21.16
N PHE A 102 21.78 -9.92 20.77
CA PHE A 102 22.73 -9.21 21.62
C PHE A 102 23.01 -7.80 21.12
N ALA A 103 22.66 -6.79 21.92
CA ALA A 103 22.98 -5.40 21.70
C ALA A 103 24.02 -4.95 22.75
N ILE A 104 25.10 -4.34 22.30
CA ILE A 104 26.25 -4.03 23.14
C ILE A 104 26.60 -2.56 22.98
N SER A 105 26.82 -1.86 24.11
CA SER A 105 27.40 -0.53 24.12
C SER A 105 28.77 -0.57 24.79
N SER A 106 29.75 0.14 24.24
CA SER A 106 31.09 0.24 24.78
C SER A 106 31.68 1.64 24.62
N ASN A 107 32.42 2.08 25.62
CA ASN A 107 33.27 3.29 25.55
C ASN A 107 34.76 2.97 25.70
N GLY A 108 35.16 1.72 25.52
CA GLY A 108 36.54 1.24 25.68
C GLY A 108 37.02 1.06 27.12
N LYS A 109 36.16 1.28 28.14
CA LYS A 109 36.46 0.98 29.55
C LYS A 109 35.67 -0.22 30.07
N GLY A 110 34.73 -0.70 29.29
CA GLY A 110 33.89 -1.86 29.53
C GLY A 110 32.83 -2.03 28.44
N PHE A 111 32.09 -3.08 28.56
CA PHE A 111 30.94 -3.41 27.71
C PHE A 111 29.69 -3.56 28.56
N VAL A 112 28.59 -3.02 28.10
CA VAL A 112 27.28 -3.37 28.61
C VAL A 112 26.56 -4.17 27.50
N LEU A 113 26.21 -5.40 27.79
CA LEU A 113 25.50 -6.29 26.90
C LEU A 113 24.04 -6.37 27.33
N HIS A 114 23.13 -6.02 26.45
CA HIS A 114 21.70 -6.23 26.59
C HIS A 114 21.32 -7.52 25.87
N ASP A 115 20.77 -8.47 26.63
CA ASP A 115 20.35 -9.78 26.14
C ASP A 115 18.83 -9.82 25.91
N LYS A 116 18.40 -9.79 24.66
CA LYS A 116 16.99 -9.95 24.26
C LYS A 116 16.52 -11.41 24.39
N SER A 117 17.43 -12.38 24.40
CA SER A 117 17.08 -13.79 24.52
C SER A 117 16.69 -14.18 25.94
N GLY A 118 17.18 -13.46 26.93
CA GLY A 118 17.02 -13.77 28.36
C GLY A 118 17.88 -14.95 28.84
N LEU A 119 18.73 -15.52 27.99
CA LEU A 119 19.51 -16.75 28.31
C LEU A 119 20.73 -16.47 29.20
N ILE A 120 21.23 -15.22 29.24
CA ILE A 120 22.33 -14.83 30.14
C ILE A 120 21.87 -14.66 31.60
N GLY A 121 20.55 -14.69 31.85
CA GLY A 121 19.94 -14.60 33.17
C GLY A 121 19.78 -13.18 33.72
N GLN A 122 20.36 -12.18 33.08
CA GLN A 122 20.19 -10.74 33.35
C GLN A 122 19.93 -10.00 32.06
N LYS A 123 18.96 -9.08 32.05
CA LYS A 123 18.62 -8.32 30.87
C LYS A 123 19.79 -7.45 30.38
N GLU A 124 20.55 -6.87 31.30
CA GLU A 124 21.77 -6.13 31.01
C GLU A 124 22.90 -6.64 31.92
N LYS A 125 24.06 -6.89 31.34
CA LYS A 125 25.24 -7.34 32.05
C LYS A 125 26.46 -6.53 31.67
N PHE A 126 27.18 -6.04 32.66
CA PHE A 126 28.45 -5.38 32.50
C PHE A 126 29.59 -6.40 32.40
N TYR A 127 30.49 -6.18 31.46
CA TYR A 127 31.72 -6.91 31.28
C TYR A 127 32.91 -5.93 31.29
N SER A 128 34.00 -6.27 31.96
CA SER A 128 35.27 -5.55 31.85
C SER A 128 35.88 -5.79 30.45
N MET A 129 36.87 -4.99 30.08
CA MET A 129 37.57 -5.16 28.78
C MET A 129 38.29 -6.52 28.66
N ASP A 130 38.54 -7.19 29.78
CA ASP A 130 39.22 -8.48 29.82
C ASP A 130 38.29 -9.69 29.89
N GLU A 131 36.99 -9.45 30.11
CA GLU A 131 35.99 -10.51 30.37
C GLU A 131 34.89 -10.55 29.31
N PHE A 132 35.10 -9.91 28.18
CA PHE A 132 34.09 -9.93 27.08
C PHE A 132 33.77 -11.38 26.68
N PRO A 133 32.51 -11.74 26.42
CA PRO A 133 32.11 -13.07 26.02
C PRO A 133 32.82 -13.58 24.78
N SER A 134 33.25 -14.83 24.79
CA SER A 134 33.88 -15.47 23.64
C SER A 134 32.85 -15.70 22.51
N HIS A 135 33.36 -15.85 21.28
CA HIS A 135 32.57 -16.21 20.11
C HIS A 135 31.69 -17.45 20.38
N ASP A 136 32.31 -18.54 20.87
CA ASP A 136 31.59 -19.82 21.05
C ASP A 136 30.49 -19.70 22.11
N TYR A 137 30.71 -18.93 23.18
CA TYR A 137 29.68 -18.69 24.19
C TYR A 137 28.47 -17.95 23.61
N LEU A 138 28.68 -16.85 22.88
CA LEU A 138 27.56 -16.11 22.29
C LEU A 138 26.90 -16.90 21.14
N TRP A 139 27.66 -17.72 20.40
CA TRP A 139 27.10 -18.56 19.37
C TRP A 139 26.19 -19.66 19.93
N GLU A 140 26.57 -20.33 21.02
CA GLU A 140 25.71 -21.32 21.68
C GLU A 140 24.40 -20.69 22.18
N LEU A 141 24.46 -19.53 22.82
CA LEU A 141 23.25 -18.78 23.23
C LEU A 141 22.39 -18.35 22.03
N TYR A 142 23.04 -17.95 20.93
CA TYR A 142 22.33 -17.60 19.69
C TYR A 142 21.60 -18.81 19.11
N LYS A 143 22.26 -19.98 19.06
CA LYS A 143 21.64 -21.23 18.58
C LYS A 143 20.44 -21.61 19.46
N GLU A 144 20.58 -21.53 20.75
CA GLU A 144 19.48 -21.80 21.69
C GLU A 144 18.31 -20.83 21.45
N HIS A 145 18.57 -19.52 21.37
CA HIS A 145 17.56 -18.50 21.10
C HIS A 145 16.82 -18.73 19.76
N LYS A 146 17.55 -19.05 18.71
CA LYS A 146 16.97 -19.30 17.36
C LYS A 146 16.49 -20.75 17.19
N ASN A 147 16.64 -21.60 18.22
CA ASN A 147 16.30 -23.02 18.18
C ASN A 147 16.98 -23.77 17.00
N ILE A 148 18.28 -23.53 16.81
CA ILE A 148 19.09 -24.16 15.77
C ILE A 148 19.70 -25.44 16.34
N LYS A 149 19.29 -26.58 15.75
CA LYS A 149 19.87 -27.87 16.11
C LYS A 149 21.27 -28.02 15.49
N SER A 150 22.18 -28.70 16.21
CA SER A 150 23.55 -28.92 15.73
C SER A 150 23.60 -29.64 14.38
N GLU A 151 22.66 -30.54 14.10
CA GLU A 151 22.52 -31.23 12.82
C GLU A 151 22.22 -30.32 11.64
N ASN A 152 21.58 -29.16 11.90
CA ASN A 152 21.16 -28.20 10.90
C ASN A 152 22.11 -26.99 10.82
N GLU A 153 23.17 -26.94 11.60
CA GLU A 153 24.05 -25.77 11.70
C GLU A 153 24.75 -25.45 10.38
N GLU A 154 25.19 -26.47 9.66
CA GLU A 154 25.85 -26.29 8.35
C GLU A 154 24.92 -25.70 7.32
N SER A 155 23.71 -26.22 7.20
CA SER A 155 22.65 -25.70 6.33
C SER A 155 22.23 -24.29 6.69
N TYR A 156 22.05 -24.04 7.98
CA TYR A 156 21.70 -22.70 8.48
C TYR A 156 22.80 -21.69 8.17
N THR A 157 24.06 -22.06 8.28
CA THR A 157 25.21 -21.17 8.08
C THR A 157 25.81 -21.21 6.67
N TYR A 158 25.13 -21.84 5.69
CA TYR A 158 25.64 -21.87 4.31
C TYR A 158 25.71 -20.44 3.72
N PRO A 159 26.81 -20.07 3.00
CA PRO A 159 27.01 -18.71 2.51
C PRO A 159 25.98 -18.25 1.47
N PHE A 160 25.74 -16.95 1.40
CA PHE A 160 25.02 -16.34 0.28
C PHE A 160 25.82 -16.48 -1.02
N PHE A 161 25.12 -16.57 -2.13
CA PHE A 161 25.75 -16.42 -3.44
C PHE A 161 26.12 -14.95 -3.69
N SER A 162 27.37 -14.64 -3.93
CA SER A 162 27.86 -13.29 -4.22
C SER A 162 28.28 -13.04 -5.67
N GLY A 163 28.55 -14.11 -6.43
CA GLY A 163 28.96 -14.05 -7.84
C GLY A 163 30.21 -13.22 -8.11
N SER A 164 30.46 -12.91 -9.37
CA SER A 164 31.62 -12.10 -9.80
C SER A 164 31.47 -10.60 -9.45
N THR A 165 30.24 -10.12 -9.24
CA THR A 165 29.94 -8.72 -8.89
C THR A 165 30.04 -8.43 -7.40
N ASN A 166 30.27 -9.44 -6.59
CA ASN A 166 30.28 -9.34 -5.11
C ASN A 166 29.00 -8.76 -4.51
N LYS A 167 27.86 -8.90 -5.22
CA LYS A 167 26.56 -8.41 -4.79
C LYS A 167 26.11 -9.18 -3.54
N GLN A 168 25.99 -8.45 -2.42
CA GLN A 168 25.50 -9.01 -1.17
C GLN A 168 24.01 -8.67 -0.97
N PRO A 169 23.24 -9.55 -0.32
CA PRO A 169 21.89 -9.22 0.11
C PRO A 169 21.91 -8.02 1.07
N ARG A 170 20.95 -7.12 0.93
CA ARG A 170 20.73 -6.01 1.88
C ARG A 170 20.32 -6.58 3.24
N TYR A 171 20.49 -5.79 4.32
CA TYR A 171 20.21 -6.27 5.68
C TYR A 171 18.84 -6.96 5.82
N TYR A 172 17.77 -6.34 5.30
CA TYR A 172 16.42 -6.88 5.40
C TYR A 172 16.24 -8.17 4.56
N GLN A 173 16.96 -8.31 3.44
CA GLN A 173 16.99 -9.55 2.67
C GLN A 173 17.72 -10.66 3.42
N GLN A 174 18.83 -10.33 4.10
CA GLN A 174 19.55 -11.28 4.95
C GLN A 174 18.66 -11.79 6.07
N VAL A 175 17.94 -10.88 6.75
CA VAL A 175 16.97 -11.24 7.80
C VAL A 175 15.87 -12.14 7.25
N ALA A 176 15.27 -11.79 6.11
CA ALA A 176 14.23 -12.59 5.47
C ALA A 176 14.73 -14.02 5.14
N ILE A 177 15.90 -14.11 4.50
CA ILE A 177 16.51 -15.40 4.11
C ILE A 177 16.78 -16.25 5.36
N ASN A 178 17.44 -15.66 6.38
CA ASN A 178 17.79 -16.39 7.60
C ASN A 178 16.55 -16.88 8.36
N ARG A 179 15.51 -16.04 8.50
CA ARG A 179 14.25 -16.44 9.14
C ARG A 179 13.54 -17.56 8.38
N ILE A 180 13.49 -17.49 7.05
CA ILE A 180 12.82 -18.52 6.24
C ILE A 180 13.59 -19.85 6.34
N VAL A 181 14.91 -19.83 6.14
CA VAL A 181 15.71 -21.05 6.25
C VAL A 181 15.59 -21.65 7.64
N ASN A 182 15.65 -20.86 8.71
CA ASN A 182 15.46 -21.35 10.06
C ASN A 182 14.08 -22.03 10.27
N ASN A 183 13.00 -21.40 9.79
CA ASN A 183 11.66 -21.99 9.87
C ASN A 183 11.56 -23.34 9.12
N ILE A 184 12.22 -23.45 7.98
CA ILE A 184 12.31 -24.69 7.20
C ILE A 184 13.04 -25.80 7.98
N LEU A 185 14.21 -25.47 8.53
CA LEU A 185 15.01 -26.41 9.30
C LEU A 185 14.33 -26.84 10.63
N GLN A 186 13.40 -26.01 11.13
CA GLN A 186 12.51 -26.37 12.24
C GLN A 186 11.30 -27.23 11.81
N GLY A 187 11.18 -27.57 10.53
CA GLY A 187 10.12 -28.42 9.99
C GLY A 187 8.85 -27.71 9.53
N LYS A 188 8.85 -26.37 9.43
CA LYS A 188 7.71 -25.63 8.89
C LYS A 188 7.62 -25.82 7.38
N LYS A 189 6.50 -26.36 6.90
CA LYS A 189 6.30 -26.68 5.49
C LYS A 189 5.66 -25.57 4.67
N ARG A 190 4.92 -24.66 5.28
CA ARG A 190 4.21 -23.56 4.60
C ARG A 190 4.69 -22.23 5.17
N ILE A 191 5.17 -21.34 4.32
CA ILE A 191 5.84 -20.11 4.72
C ILE A 191 5.40 -18.97 3.82
N LEU A 192 5.05 -17.83 4.41
CA LEU A 192 4.71 -16.61 3.69
C LEU A 192 5.80 -15.55 3.89
N LEU A 193 6.25 -14.96 2.78
CA LEU A 193 7.15 -13.81 2.75
C LEU A 193 6.46 -12.63 2.10
N VAL A 194 6.32 -11.54 2.83
CA VAL A 194 5.75 -10.28 2.34
C VAL A 194 6.86 -9.26 2.13
N MET A 195 7.05 -8.81 0.88
CA MET A 195 8.03 -7.78 0.55
C MET A 195 7.47 -6.84 -0.50
N ALA A 196 7.57 -5.53 -0.28
CA ALA A 196 7.09 -4.52 -1.22
C ALA A 196 7.69 -4.71 -2.63
N THR A 197 6.94 -4.33 -3.65
CA THR A 197 7.46 -4.32 -5.03
C THR A 197 8.70 -3.42 -5.10
N GLY A 198 9.75 -3.90 -5.74
CA GLY A 198 11.00 -3.15 -5.82
C GLY A 198 12.03 -3.48 -4.74
N SER A 199 11.67 -4.21 -3.68
CA SER A 199 12.60 -4.60 -2.61
C SER A 199 13.51 -5.79 -2.95
N GLY A 200 13.29 -6.48 -4.09
CA GLY A 200 14.10 -7.61 -4.54
C GLY A 200 13.59 -8.97 -4.07
N LYS A 201 12.27 -9.20 -4.10
CA LYS A 201 11.63 -10.49 -3.78
C LYS A 201 12.29 -11.67 -4.52
N THR A 202 12.43 -11.57 -5.86
CA THR A 202 12.98 -12.63 -6.70
C THR A 202 14.42 -12.98 -6.32
N TYR A 203 15.25 -11.96 -6.06
CA TYR A 203 16.61 -12.14 -5.59
C TYR A 203 16.66 -12.81 -4.19
N THR A 204 15.75 -12.44 -3.30
CA THR A 204 15.62 -13.08 -1.97
C THR A 204 15.22 -14.55 -2.12
N ALA A 205 14.25 -14.85 -3.00
CA ALA A 205 13.86 -16.23 -3.32
C ALA A 205 15.03 -17.05 -3.89
N PHE A 206 15.79 -16.48 -4.84
CA PHE A 206 16.99 -17.09 -5.37
C PHE A 206 17.98 -17.48 -4.26
N GLN A 207 18.26 -16.57 -3.33
CA GLN A 207 19.21 -16.83 -2.24
C GLN A 207 18.71 -17.93 -1.28
N ILE A 208 17.40 -18.00 -1.03
CA ILE A 208 16.80 -19.09 -0.24
C ILE A 208 16.98 -20.43 -0.97
N MET A 209 16.60 -20.48 -2.24
CA MET A 209 16.73 -21.68 -3.08
C MET A 209 18.19 -22.11 -3.20
N TRP A 210 19.11 -21.16 -3.44
CA TRP A 210 20.56 -21.42 -3.54
C TRP A 210 21.10 -22.07 -2.27
N ARG A 211 20.78 -21.51 -1.10
CA ARG A 211 21.26 -22.02 0.18
C ARG A 211 20.78 -23.44 0.43
N LEU A 212 19.47 -23.69 0.34
CA LEU A 212 18.88 -25.00 0.59
C LEU A 212 19.34 -26.06 -0.41
N TRP A 213 19.58 -25.67 -1.66
CA TRP A 213 20.08 -26.57 -2.68
C TRP A 213 21.56 -26.91 -2.45
N LYS A 214 22.40 -25.95 -2.10
CA LYS A 214 23.83 -26.15 -1.87
C LYS A 214 24.14 -26.88 -0.57
N SER A 215 23.32 -26.73 0.44
CA SER A 215 23.43 -27.49 1.69
C SER A 215 22.85 -28.92 1.59
N ASN A 216 22.32 -29.31 0.44
CA ASN A 216 21.65 -30.59 0.17
C ASN A 216 20.35 -30.83 1.00
N ASP A 217 19.76 -29.79 1.56
CA ASP A 217 18.45 -29.90 2.24
C ASP A 217 17.32 -30.10 1.23
N THR A 218 17.47 -29.55 0.03
CA THR A 218 16.54 -29.72 -1.08
C THR A 218 17.31 -30.03 -2.37
N LYS A 219 16.80 -30.97 -3.15
CA LYS A 219 17.42 -31.37 -4.43
C LYS A 219 16.63 -30.88 -5.64
N ARG A 220 15.30 -31.03 -5.60
CA ARG A 220 14.42 -30.63 -6.69
C ARG A 220 13.53 -29.46 -6.27
N ILE A 221 13.69 -28.35 -6.94
CA ILE A 221 13.03 -27.09 -6.60
C ILE A 221 12.18 -26.62 -7.79
N LEU A 222 10.91 -26.28 -7.52
CA LEU A 222 10.01 -25.66 -8.49
C LEU A 222 9.78 -24.20 -8.12
N PHE A 223 10.03 -23.29 -9.07
CA PHE A 223 9.65 -21.88 -8.98
C PHE A 223 8.47 -21.61 -9.92
N LEU A 224 7.35 -21.19 -9.35
CA LEU A 224 6.12 -20.84 -10.05
C LEU A 224 5.94 -19.34 -10.15
N ALA A 225 5.69 -18.85 -11.38
CA ALA A 225 5.39 -17.45 -11.64
C ALA A 225 4.16 -17.29 -12.53
N ASP A 226 3.59 -16.07 -12.53
CA ASP A 226 2.36 -15.75 -13.26
C ASP A 226 2.60 -15.45 -14.75
N ARG A 227 3.78 -14.93 -15.12
CA ARG A 227 4.06 -14.46 -16.50
C ARG A 227 5.42 -14.89 -17.04
N ASN A 228 5.45 -15.13 -18.37
CA ASN A 228 6.65 -15.50 -19.10
C ASN A 228 7.81 -14.51 -18.92
N VAL A 229 7.54 -13.22 -18.97
CA VAL A 229 8.55 -12.17 -18.79
C VAL A 229 9.24 -12.30 -17.43
N LEU A 230 8.49 -12.63 -16.35
CA LEU A 230 9.06 -12.89 -15.03
C LEU A 230 9.99 -14.11 -15.02
N VAL A 231 9.56 -15.21 -15.65
CA VAL A 231 10.36 -16.44 -15.72
C VAL A 231 11.64 -16.22 -16.52
N ASP A 232 11.55 -15.53 -17.65
CA ASP A 232 12.70 -15.32 -18.55
C ASP A 232 13.68 -14.29 -17.94
N GLN A 233 13.20 -13.20 -17.33
CA GLN A 233 14.05 -12.24 -16.62
C GLN A 233 14.71 -12.85 -15.37
N ALA A 234 13.97 -13.62 -14.57
CA ALA A 234 14.51 -14.32 -13.41
C ALA A 234 15.59 -15.34 -13.83
N ARG A 235 15.34 -16.10 -14.92
CA ARG A 235 16.30 -17.06 -15.47
C ARG A 235 17.61 -16.40 -15.87
N ILE A 236 17.55 -15.25 -16.54
CA ILE A 236 18.75 -14.56 -17.05
C ILE A 236 19.47 -13.82 -15.94
N ASN A 237 18.74 -13.11 -15.07
CA ASN A 237 19.33 -12.21 -14.10
C ASN A 237 19.69 -12.88 -12.78
N ASP A 238 18.73 -13.49 -12.10
CA ASP A 238 18.92 -13.97 -10.73
C ASP A 238 19.25 -15.48 -10.66
N PHE A 239 18.67 -16.32 -11.54
CA PHE A 239 18.80 -17.79 -11.47
C PHE A 239 19.89 -18.38 -12.35
N SER A 240 20.59 -17.57 -13.16
CA SER A 240 21.72 -18.01 -13.98
C SER A 240 22.82 -18.77 -13.21
N PRO A 241 23.07 -18.51 -11.88
CA PRO A 241 24.06 -19.28 -11.13
C PRO A 241 23.76 -20.78 -10.95
N PHE A 242 22.51 -21.21 -11.15
CA PHE A 242 22.18 -22.64 -11.14
C PHE A 242 22.72 -23.39 -12.36
N GLY A 243 23.13 -22.67 -13.42
CA GLY A 243 23.80 -23.21 -14.59
C GLY A 243 23.01 -24.30 -15.31
N GLU A 244 23.65 -25.45 -15.57
CA GLU A 244 23.05 -26.58 -16.30
C GLU A 244 21.96 -27.32 -15.50
N ASN A 245 21.83 -27.07 -14.18
CA ASN A 245 20.81 -27.72 -13.37
C ASN A 245 19.43 -27.02 -13.49
N LEU A 246 19.35 -25.88 -14.20
CA LEU A 246 18.17 -25.05 -14.34
C LEU A 246 17.45 -25.33 -15.67
N THR A 247 16.13 -25.56 -15.61
CA THR A 247 15.29 -25.66 -16.79
C THR A 247 14.01 -24.86 -16.66
N LYS A 248 13.42 -24.49 -17.81
CA LYS A 248 12.06 -23.96 -17.88
C LYS A 248 11.14 -25.06 -18.40
N ILE A 249 10.08 -25.36 -17.65
CA ILE A 249 9.06 -26.32 -18.12
C ILE A 249 8.37 -25.69 -19.35
N SER A 250 8.55 -26.34 -20.49
CA SER A 250 7.99 -25.92 -21.78
C SER A 250 7.42 -27.15 -22.51
N ASN A 251 6.62 -26.92 -23.54
CA ASN A 251 6.02 -28.00 -24.35
C ASN A 251 5.25 -29.04 -23.53
N ARG A 252 4.72 -28.65 -22.38
CA ARG A 252 3.95 -29.52 -21.47
C ARG A 252 4.68 -30.82 -21.07
N LYS A 253 5.99 -30.72 -20.83
CA LYS A 253 6.82 -31.88 -20.41
C LYS A 253 7.76 -31.47 -19.28
N ILE A 254 7.88 -32.33 -18.27
CA ILE A 254 8.89 -32.22 -17.20
C ILE A 254 10.05 -33.14 -17.57
N ASP A 255 11.24 -32.56 -17.73
CA ASP A 255 12.48 -33.34 -17.91
C ASP A 255 13.11 -33.55 -16.52
N THR A 256 13.01 -34.78 -16.04
CA THR A 256 13.43 -35.17 -14.69
C THR A 256 14.94 -35.21 -14.48
N SER A 257 15.75 -34.92 -15.53
CA SER A 257 17.22 -34.82 -15.43
C SER A 257 17.71 -33.56 -14.74
N TYR A 258 16.85 -32.54 -14.64
CA TYR A 258 17.15 -31.25 -14.00
C TYR A 258 16.79 -31.26 -12.51
N GLU A 259 17.34 -30.30 -11.79
CA GLU A 259 17.08 -30.11 -10.35
C GLU A 259 16.26 -28.86 -10.06
N ILE A 260 16.44 -27.76 -10.83
CA ILE A 260 15.75 -26.49 -10.65
C ILE A 260 14.81 -26.24 -11.83
N PHE A 261 13.54 -26.07 -11.54
CA PHE A 261 12.47 -25.93 -12.53
C PHE A 261 11.81 -24.57 -12.41
N LEU A 262 11.71 -23.86 -13.53
CA LEU A 262 10.91 -22.65 -13.64
C LEU A 262 9.66 -22.96 -14.45
N SER A 263 8.50 -22.52 -13.99
CA SER A 263 7.24 -22.71 -14.72
C SER A 263 6.28 -21.55 -14.54
N LEU A 264 5.40 -21.39 -15.52
CA LEU A 264 4.16 -20.63 -15.35
C LEU A 264 3.08 -21.54 -14.75
N TYR A 265 2.15 -20.92 -14.00
CA TYR A 265 0.97 -21.67 -13.54
C TYR A 265 0.25 -22.34 -14.69
N GLN A 266 -0.05 -21.60 -15.76
CA GLN A 266 -0.77 -22.08 -16.93
C GLN A 266 0.01 -23.16 -17.72
N SER A 267 1.33 -23.21 -17.58
CA SER A 267 2.15 -24.22 -18.27
C SER A 267 2.17 -25.57 -17.55
N ILE A 268 1.99 -25.55 -16.23
CA ILE A 268 2.04 -26.78 -15.40
C ILE A 268 0.63 -27.33 -15.11
N THR A 269 -0.40 -26.47 -15.15
CA THR A 269 -1.81 -26.81 -15.12
C THR A 269 -2.34 -26.97 -16.54
N GLY A 270 -3.59 -27.32 -16.71
CA GLY A 270 -4.24 -27.42 -18.02
C GLY A 270 -5.75 -27.61 -17.87
N PRO A 271 -6.53 -27.29 -18.92
CA PRO A 271 -8.00 -27.30 -18.83
C PRO A 271 -8.60 -28.71 -18.60
N ASN A 272 -7.89 -29.75 -19.01
CA ASN A 272 -8.31 -31.15 -18.82
C ASN A 272 -7.34 -31.88 -17.90
N ASP A 273 -7.81 -32.94 -17.28
CA ASP A 273 -6.99 -33.76 -16.36
C ASP A 273 -5.76 -34.41 -17.04
N SER A 274 -5.90 -34.76 -18.33
CA SER A 274 -4.81 -35.25 -19.18
C SER A 274 -3.74 -34.19 -19.49
N ASP A 275 -4.06 -32.92 -19.36
CA ASP A 275 -3.19 -31.78 -19.68
C ASP A 275 -2.39 -31.29 -18.46
N LYS A 276 -2.69 -31.83 -17.26
CA LYS A 276 -2.04 -31.46 -16.00
C LYS A 276 -0.62 -32.00 -15.94
N VAL A 277 0.33 -31.19 -16.37
CA VAL A 277 1.77 -31.51 -16.50
C VAL A 277 2.37 -31.98 -15.18
N TYR A 278 1.95 -31.39 -14.05
CA TYR A 278 2.47 -31.76 -12.73
C TYR A 278 2.17 -33.22 -12.35
N LYS A 279 1.18 -33.87 -12.96
CA LYS A 279 0.88 -35.32 -12.74
C LYS A 279 1.85 -36.27 -13.45
N GLN A 280 2.76 -35.75 -14.29
CA GLN A 280 3.79 -36.57 -14.95
C GLN A 280 4.87 -37.09 -13.99
N VAL A 281 4.95 -36.52 -12.79
CA VAL A 281 5.92 -36.90 -11.75
C VAL A 281 5.19 -37.29 -10.47
N SER A 282 5.89 -38.01 -9.58
CA SER A 282 5.35 -38.45 -8.30
C SER A 282 5.06 -37.27 -7.38
N LYS A 283 4.17 -37.44 -6.40
CA LYS A 283 3.75 -36.42 -5.44
C LYS A 283 4.89 -35.90 -4.56
N ASP A 284 5.95 -36.67 -4.42
CA ASP A 284 7.16 -36.40 -3.65
C ASP A 284 8.35 -35.96 -4.54
N PHE A 285 8.08 -35.64 -5.81
CA PHE A 285 9.16 -35.28 -6.77
C PHE A 285 9.85 -33.97 -6.41
N PHE A 286 9.12 -32.95 -5.95
CA PHE A 286 9.71 -31.68 -5.52
C PHE A 286 9.88 -31.63 -4.00
N ASP A 287 11.05 -31.17 -3.56
CA ASP A 287 11.36 -30.93 -2.15
C ASP A 287 10.92 -29.52 -1.71
N LEU A 288 11.03 -28.57 -2.64
CA LEU A 288 10.69 -27.14 -2.40
C LEU A 288 9.91 -26.55 -3.58
N ILE A 289 8.85 -25.84 -3.28
CA ILE A 289 8.07 -25.05 -4.24
C ILE A 289 8.04 -23.61 -3.79
N VAL A 290 8.48 -22.69 -4.64
CA VAL A 290 8.43 -21.26 -4.43
C VAL A 290 7.41 -20.65 -5.37
N VAL A 291 6.45 -19.92 -4.82
CA VAL A 291 5.30 -19.35 -5.54
C VAL A 291 5.42 -17.85 -5.53
N ASP A 292 5.72 -17.24 -6.67
CA ASP A 292 5.76 -15.77 -6.78
C ASP A 292 4.35 -15.20 -7.03
N GLU A 293 4.08 -14.03 -6.45
CA GLU A 293 2.77 -13.35 -6.46
C GLU A 293 1.62 -14.30 -6.03
N CYS A 294 1.84 -15.04 -4.94
CA CYS A 294 0.95 -16.11 -4.47
C CYS A 294 -0.48 -15.68 -4.12
N HIS A 295 -0.73 -14.35 -4.02
CA HIS A 295 -2.07 -13.77 -3.84
C HIS A 295 -2.96 -13.90 -5.09
N ARG A 296 -2.38 -14.13 -6.29
CA ARG A 296 -3.15 -14.30 -7.52
C ARG A 296 -3.78 -15.69 -7.59
N GLY A 297 -5.12 -15.73 -7.60
CA GLY A 297 -5.89 -16.97 -7.67
C GLY A 297 -6.22 -17.63 -6.34
N SER A 298 -5.87 -17.00 -5.19
CA SER A 298 -6.25 -17.48 -3.86
C SER A 298 -7.75 -17.35 -3.54
N ALA A 299 -8.46 -16.53 -4.30
CA ALA A 299 -9.89 -16.22 -4.06
C ALA A 299 -10.87 -17.37 -4.37
N SER A 300 -10.45 -18.47 -4.99
CA SER A 300 -11.29 -19.66 -5.15
C SER A 300 -10.55 -20.88 -4.59
N GLU A 301 -11.25 -21.68 -3.82
CA GLU A 301 -10.79 -23.01 -3.38
C GLU A 301 -10.42 -23.93 -4.55
N ASN A 302 -10.85 -23.58 -5.77
CA ASN A 302 -10.62 -24.26 -7.03
C ASN A 302 -9.59 -23.57 -7.93
N SER A 303 -8.64 -22.81 -7.37
CA SER A 303 -7.60 -22.18 -8.19
C SER A 303 -6.59 -23.22 -8.71
N GLU A 304 -6.22 -23.12 -9.98
CA GLU A 304 -5.33 -24.07 -10.66
C GLU A 304 -3.98 -24.25 -9.94
N TRP A 305 -3.41 -23.19 -9.37
CA TRP A 305 -2.14 -23.28 -8.66
C TRP A 305 -2.27 -24.01 -7.32
N ARG A 306 -3.43 -23.91 -6.65
CA ARG A 306 -3.73 -24.60 -5.40
C ARG A 306 -3.71 -26.11 -5.58
N GLU A 307 -4.27 -26.61 -6.68
CA GLU A 307 -4.21 -28.03 -7.02
C GLU A 307 -2.76 -28.53 -7.14
N VAL A 308 -1.85 -27.72 -7.71
CA VAL A 308 -0.43 -28.07 -7.82
C VAL A 308 0.21 -28.20 -6.44
N LEU A 309 -0.07 -27.23 -5.55
CA LEU A 309 0.48 -27.25 -4.19
C LEU A 309 -0.09 -28.39 -3.33
N GLU A 310 -1.36 -28.69 -3.48
CA GLU A 310 -2.02 -29.80 -2.79
C GLU A 310 -1.55 -31.17 -3.33
N TYR A 311 -1.22 -31.24 -4.62
CA TYR A 311 -0.62 -32.45 -5.20
C TYR A 311 0.76 -32.74 -4.62
N PHE A 312 1.59 -31.70 -4.43
CA PHE A 312 2.93 -31.80 -3.84
C PHE A 312 2.93 -31.37 -2.36
N ASP A 313 1.99 -31.88 -1.56
CA ASP A 313 1.81 -31.50 -0.15
C ASP A 313 2.99 -31.88 0.75
N SER A 314 3.82 -32.85 0.33
CA SER A 314 5.06 -33.23 1.00
C SER A 314 6.14 -32.16 0.90
N ALA A 315 6.14 -31.36 -0.18
CA ALA A 315 7.13 -30.32 -0.43
C ALA A 315 7.03 -29.17 0.58
N ILE A 316 8.18 -28.53 0.83
CA ILE A 316 8.21 -27.22 1.49
C ILE A 316 7.65 -26.19 0.49
N GLN A 317 6.78 -25.30 0.94
CA GLN A 317 6.09 -24.33 0.09
C GLN A 317 6.27 -22.91 0.61
N ILE A 318 6.86 -22.04 -0.21
CA ILE A 318 7.09 -20.64 0.11
C ILE A 318 6.24 -19.77 -0.80
N GLY A 319 5.34 -19.01 -0.23
CA GLY A 319 4.58 -17.96 -0.93
C GLY A 319 5.29 -16.61 -0.83
N LEU A 320 5.45 -15.93 -1.96
CA LEU A 320 5.98 -14.56 -2.04
C LEU A 320 4.86 -13.62 -2.48
N THR A 321 4.70 -12.49 -1.80
CA THR A 321 3.71 -11.46 -2.18
C THR A 321 4.19 -10.06 -1.83
N ALA A 322 3.64 -9.06 -2.52
CA ALA A 322 3.83 -7.66 -2.18
C ALA A 322 2.73 -7.13 -1.24
N THR A 323 1.66 -7.90 -1.00
CA THR A 323 0.48 -7.47 -0.24
C THR A 323 0.32 -8.29 1.03
N PRO A 324 0.30 -7.65 2.24
CA PRO A 324 0.21 -8.37 3.51
C PRO A 324 -1.20 -8.87 3.86
N LYS A 325 -2.23 -8.23 3.32
CA LYS A 325 -3.65 -8.53 3.61
C LYS A 325 -4.46 -8.52 2.33
N GLU A 326 -5.36 -9.49 2.20
CA GLU A 326 -6.44 -9.49 1.21
C GLU A 326 -7.78 -9.37 1.92
N THR A 327 -8.70 -8.62 1.31
CA THR A 327 -10.04 -8.41 1.83
C THR A 327 -10.94 -9.63 1.57
N ASN A 328 -11.64 -10.05 2.59
CA ASN A 328 -12.89 -10.79 2.71
C ASN A 328 -13.08 -12.20 2.15
N ASP A 329 -12.30 -12.75 1.20
CA ASP A 329 -12.50 -14.14 0.77
C ASP A 329 -11.16 -14.85 0.57
N VAL A 330 -10.85 -15.79 1.46
CA VAL A 330 -9.72 -16.73 1.43
C VAL A 330 -8.36 -16.05 1.31
N SER A 331 -7.82 -15.64 2.44
CA SER A 331 -6.51 -14.98 2.50
C SER A 331 -5.36 -15.93 2.18
N THR A 332 -4.34 -15.43 1.51
CA THR A 332 -3.05 -16.10 1.31
C THR A 332 -2.48 -16.61 2.64
N SER A 333 -2.74 -15.86 3.74
CA SER A 333 -2.40 -16.26 5.10
C SER A 333 -3.17 -17.49 5.59
N SER A 334 -4.35 -17.81 5.07
CA SER A 334 -5.07 -19.03 5.45
C SER A 334 -4.37 -20.29 4.96
N TYR A 335 -3.63 -20.21 3.85
CA TYR A 335 -2.86 -21.34 3.31
C TYR A 335 -1.42 -21.41 3.83
N PHE A 336 -0.69 -20.29 3.76
CA PHE A 336 0.74 -20.24 4.13
C PHE A 336 0.99 -19.91 5.60
N GLY A 337 -0.03 -19.44 6.32
CA GLY A 337 0.08 -18.89 7.68
C GLY A 337 0.50 -17.43 7.69
N GLU A 338 0.67 -16.88 8.90
CA GLU A 338 1.16 -15.51 9.07
C GLU A 338 2.55 -15.33 8.46
N PRO A 339 2.84 -14.13 7.89
CA PRO A 339 4.14 -13.84 7.31
C PRO A 339 5.29 -14.05 8.31
N VAL A 340 6.30 -14.82 7.89
CA VAL A 340 7.54 -15.00 8.68
C VAL A 340 8.35 -13.70 8.70
N PHE A 341 8.24 -12.90 7.65
CA PHE A 341 8.87 -11.61 7.54
C PHE A 341 8.06 -10.68 6.63
N THR A 342 7.96 -9.41 7.04
CA THR A 342 7.33 -8.36 6.24
C THR A 342 8.30 -7.20 6.05
N TYR A 343 8.49 -6.76 4.80
CA TYR A 343 9.21 -5.54 4.45
C TYR A 343 8.31 -4.64 3.61
N SER A 344 7.75 -3.63 4.25
CA SER A 344 6.76 -2.73 3.66
C SER A 344 7.39 -1.71 2.72
N LEU A 345 6.58 -1.07 1.87
CA LEU A 345 7.03 0.07 1.06
C LEU A 345 7.45 1.24 1.96
N LYS A 346 6.69 1.52 3.03
CA LYS A 346 7.03 2.52 4.05
C LYS A 346 8.43 2.30 4.60
N GLN A 347 8.74 1.08 5.03
CA GLN A 347 10.06 0.74 5.57
C GLN A 347 11.16 0.92 4.50
N GLY A 348 10.90 0.50 3.25
CA GLY A 348 11.84 0.68 2.16
C GLY A 348 12.11 2.14 1.79
N ILE A 349 11.13 3.02 1.93
CA ILE A 349 11.26 4.47 1.78
C ILE A 349 12.05 5.06 2.96
N GLU A 350 11.72 4.69 4.19
CA GLU A 350 12.43 5.15 5.39
C GLU A 350 13.91 4.72 5.37
N ASP A 351 14.19 3.50 4.92
CA ASP A 351 15.57 3.01 4.75
C ASP A 351 16.30 3.62 3.56
N GLY A 352 15.59 4.31 2.65
CA GLY A 352 16.13 4.93 1.45
C GLY A 352 16.49 3.96 0.33
N TYR A 353 15.97 2.74 0.36
CA TYR A 353 16.13 1.74 -0.70
C TYR A 353 15.04 1.81 -1.76
N LEU A 354 13.87 2.37 -1.42
CA LEU A 354 12.75 2.61 -2.32
C LEU A 354 12.47 4.10 -2.46
N ALA A 355 11.98 4.49 -3.62
CA ALA A 355 11.68 5.86 -3.96
C ALA A 355 10.38 6.32 -3.29
N PRO A 356 10.38 7.45 -2.60
CA PRO A 356 9.16 8.10 -2.14
C PRO A 356 8.36 8.63 -3.33
N PHE A 357 7.07 8.92 -3.09
CA PHE A 357 6.15 9.32 -4.15
C PHE A 357 5.36 10.57 -3.81
N LYS A 358 4.85 11.21 -4.88
CA LYS A 358 3.91 12.33 -4.83
C LYS A 358 2.61 11.91 -5.48
N ILE A 359 1.50 12.46 -5.05
CA ILE A 359 0.17 12.19 -5.61
C ILE A 359 -0.44 13.49 -6.09
N LEU A 360 -0.90 13.49 -7.35
CA LEU A 360 -1.77 14.50 -7.93
C LEU A 360 -3.11 13.82 -8.25
N ARG A 361 -4.14 14.10 -7.47
CA ARG A 361 -5.49 13.59 -7.72
C ARG A 361 -6.25 14.60 -8.56
N ILE A 362 -6.89 14.13 -9.60
CA ILE A 362 -7.67 14.97 -10.51
C ILE A 362 -9.06 14.40 -10.63
N ASP A 363 -10.03 15.14 -10.14
CA ASP A 363 -11.44 14.80 -10.21
C ASP A 363 -12.04 15.36 -11.51
N ILE A 364 -12.66 14.48 -12.30
CA ILE A 364 -13.38 14.86 -13.52
C ILE A 364 -14.87 14.89 -13.20
N ASP A 365 -15.56 15.98 -13.57
CA ASP A 365 -16.98 16.21 -13.29
C ASP A 365 -17.88 15.03 -13.67
N LYS A 366 -17.69 14.47 -14.86
CA LYS A 366 -18.49 13.34 -15.34
C LYS A 366 -18.24 12.05 -14.55
N ASP A 367 -17.04 11.89 -13.99
CA ASP A 367 -16.70 10.75 -13.13
C ASP A 367 -17.42 10.83 -11.79
N LEU A 368 -17.67 12.04 -11.27
CA LEU A 368 -18.34 12.31 -10.00
C LEU A 368 -19.86 12.36 -10.13
N GLU A 369 -20.37 13.15 -11.11
CA GLU A 369 -21.80 13.39 -11.29
C GLU A 369 -22.49 12.27 -12.06
N GLY A 370 -21.72 11.46 -12.78
CA GLY A 370 -22.24 10.56 -13.79
C GLY A 370 -22.74 11.29 -15.05
N TRP A 371 -23.19 10.55 -16.02
CA TRP A 371 -23.77 11.09 -17.25
C TRP A 371 -25.00 10.29 -17.67
N ARG A 372 -26.09 10.98 -17.95
CA ARG A 372 -27.32 10.40 -18.54
C ARG A 372 -27.50 10.91 -19.96
N PRO A 373 -27.65 10.01 -20.96
CA PRO A 373 -27.86 10.43 -22.34
C PRO A 373 -29.20 11.20 -22.44
N PRO A 374 -29.26 12.28 -23.24
CA PRO A 374 -30.53 12.87 -23.65
C PRO A 374 -31.41 11.84 -24.35
N GLU A 375 -32.75 12.00 -24.24
CA GLU A 375 -33.71 11.09 -24.87
C GLU A 375 -33.43 10.88 -26.37
N GLY A 376 -33.33 9.62 -26.78
CA GLY A 376 -33.07 9.27 -28.18
C GLY A 376 -31.62 9.40 -28.64
N LYS A 377 -30.67 9.70 -27.73
CA LYS A 377 -29.25 9.83 -28.08
C LYS A 377 -28.71 8.52 -28.69
N VAL A 378 -28.00 8.67 -29.80
CA VAL A 378 -27.25 7.59 -30.46
C VAL A 378 -25.74 7.84 -30.36
N ASP A 379 -24.96 6.76 -30.40
CA ASP A 379 -23.51 6.83 -30.50
C ASP A 379 -23.04 7.26 -31.91
N LYS A 380 -21.74 7.37 -32.12
CA LYS A 380 -21.15 7.76 -33.43
C LYS A 380 -21.42 6.75 -34.56
N PHE A 381 -21.90 5.56 -34.24
CA PHE A 381 -22.27 4.52 -35.21
C PHE A 381 -23.79 4.40 -35.42
N GLY A 382 -24.58 5.31 -34.78
CA GLY A 382 -26.05 5.32 -34.88
C GLY A 382 -26.75 4.33 -33.94
N LYS A 383 -26.02 3.67 -33.04
CA LYS A 383 -26.61 2.75 -32.05
C LYS A 383 -27.21 3.55 -30.89
N LYS A 384 -28.46 3.22 -30.54
CA LYS A 384 -29.17 3.88 -29.43
C LYS A 384 -28.48 3.57 -28.11
N ILE A 385 -28.14 4.63 -27.35
CA ILE A 385 -27.55 4.52 -26.01
C ILE A 385 -28.70 4.25 -25.03
N SER A 386 -28.50 3.31 -24.10
CA SER A 386 -29.50 2.98 -23.07
C SER A 386 -29.73 4.17 -22.14
N ASP A 387 -31.01 4.47 -21.85
CA ASP A 387 -31.39 5.54 -20.96
C ASP A 387 -31.20 5.13 -19.49
N ARG A 388 -30.01 5.40 -18.95
CA ARG A 388 -29.61 5.23 -17.56
C ARG A 388 -28.50 6.20 -17.21
N ILE A 389 -28.24 6.38 -15.94
CA ILE A 389 -27.05 7.11 -15.48
C ILE A 389 -25.83 6.18 -15.64
N TYR A 390 -24.83 6.67 -16.35
CA TYR A 390 -23.52 6.06 -16.46
C TYR A 390 -22.58 6.75 -15.47
N ASN A 391 -21.88 5.98 -14.66
CA ASN A 391 -20.94 6.50 -13.66
C ASN A 391 -19.49 6.09 -13.99
N GLN A 392 -18.55 6.49 -13.17
CA GLN A 392 -17.13 6.24 -13.35
C GLN A 392 -16.79 4.77 -13.67
N LYS A 393 -17.54 3.81 -13.10
CA LYS A 393 -17.30 2.36 -13.34
C LYS A 393 -17.73 1.92 -14.73
N ASP A 394 -18.66 2.63 -15.35
CA ASP A 394 -19.17 2.33 -16.70
C ASP A 394 -18.30 2.94 -17.78
N PHE A 395 -17.59 4.03 -17.48
CA PHE A 395 -16.73 4.72 -18.46
C PHE A 395 -15.56 3.84 -18.89
N ASP A 396 -15.28 3.86 -20.18
CA ASP A 396 -14.30 3.03 -20.88
C ASP A 396 -14.59 1.51 -20.85
N ARG A 397 -15.72 1.09 -20.27
CA ARG A 397 -16.23 -0.28 -20.34
C ARG A 397 -17.47 -0.40 -21.20
N GLU A 398 -18.50 0.41 -20.90
CA GLU A 398 -19.79 0.39 -21.58
C GLU A 398 -20.08 1.68 -22.33
N LEU A 399 -19.52 2.80 -21.87
CA LEU A 399 -19.64 4.12 -22.49
C LEU A 399 -18.27 4.76 -22.64
N ILE A 400 -17.95 5.19 -23.86
CA ILE A 400 -16.70 5.88 -24.16
C ILE A 400 -16.98 7.36 -24.29
N LEU A 401 -16.34 8.18 -23.47
CA LEU A 401 -16.33 9.63 -23.55
C LEU A 401 -15.00 10.09 -24.15
N GLU A 402 -14.97 10.36 -25.45
CA GLU A 402 -13.72 10.75 -26.16
C GLU A 402 -13.07 12.00 -25.54
N LYS A 403 -13.90 13.00 -25.16
CA LYS A 403 -13.42 14.22 -24.49
C LYS A 403 -12.77 13.98 -23.13
N ARG A 404 -13.21 12.95 -22.42
CA ARG A 404 -12.56 12.53 -21.17
C ARG A 404 -11.13 12.01 -21.43
N THR A 405 -10.95 11.17 -22.44
CA THR A 405 -9.63 10.66 -22.84
C THR A 405 -8.71 11.81 -23.32
N GLU A 406 -9.25 12.76 -24.08
CA GLU A 406 -8.55 13.97 -24.52
C GLU A 406 -8.06 14.80 -23.32
N LEU A 407 -8.92 15.05 -22.31
CA LEU A 407 -8.59 15.78 -21.09
C LEU A 407 -7.45 15.10 -20.29
N VAL A 408 -7.52 13.79 -20.10
CA VAL A 408 -6.47 13.02 -19.41
C VAL A 408 -5.14 13.11 -20.16
N ALA A 409 -5.17 13.00 -21.51
CA ALA A 409 -3.99 13.11 -22.34
C ALA A 409 -3.39 14.53 -22.33
N GLU A 410 -4.22 15.55 -22.40
CA GLU A 410 -3.82 16.96 -22.30
C GLU A 410 -3.15 17.25 -20.97
N THR A 411 -3.79 16.87 -19.87
CA THR A 411 -3.27 17.06 -18.51
C THR A 411 -1.91 16.38 -18.32
N THR A 412 -1.82 15.11 -18.71
CA THR A 412 -0.57 14.35 -18.63
C THR A 412 0.54 15.00 -19.45
N SER A 413 0.21 15.46 -20.68
CA SER A 413 1.17 16.10 -21.57
C SER A 413 1.62 17.47 -21.05
N LYS A 414 0.71 18.27 -20.50
CA LYS A 414 1.05 19.55 -19.86
C LYS A 414 1.96 19.34 -18.67
N PHE A 415 1.66 18.37 -17.79
CA PHE A 415 2.49 18.03 -16.65
C PHE A 415 3.93 17.64 -17.08
N LEU A 416 4.07 16.77 -18.09
CA LEU A 416 5.38 16.39 -18.62
C LEU A 416 6.14 17.57 -19.22
N LYS A 417 5.48 18.45 -20.00
CA LYS A 417 6.09 19.64 -20.60
C LYS A 417 6.58 20.63 -19.53
N SER A 418 5.86 20.74 -18.43
CA SER A 418 6.21 21.65 -17.32
C SER A 418 7.28 21.07 -16.37
N THR A 419 7.54 19.76 -16.43
CA THR A 419 8.54 19.08 -15.59
C THR A 419 9.73 18.58 -16.41
N ASP A 420 9.60 17.40 -17.01
CA ASP A 420 10.62 16.78 -17.86
C ASP A 420 9.92 15.97 -18.98
N PRO A 421 9.90 16.48 -20.23
CA PRO A 421 9.23 15.81 -21.35
C PRO A 421 9.76 14.40 -21.66
N LEU A 422 10.98 14.08 -21.21
CA LEU A 422 11.61 12.78 -21.43
C LEU A 422 11.49 11.83 -20.23
N SER A 423 10.70 12.18 -19.21
CA SER A 423 10.43 11.31 -18.07
C SER A 423 9.70 10.05 -18.48
N LYS A 424 10.31 8.89 -18.19
CA LYS A 424 9.66 7.57 -18.41
C LYS A 424 8.32 7.54 -17.70
N THR A 425 7.26 7.31 -18.44
CA THR A 425 5.86 7.40 -18.00
C THR A 425 5.10 6.14 -18.35
N ILE A 426 4.28 5.65 -17.40
CA ILE A 426 3.34 4.56 -17.64
C ILE A 426 1.92 5.08 -17.41
N ILE A 427 1.06 4.96 -18.44
CA ILE A 427 -0.36 5.30 -18.35
C ILE A 427 -1.17 4.00 -18.32
N PHE A 428 -1.81 3.72 -17.18
CA PHE A 428 -2.66 2.54 -16.99
C PHE A 428 -4.08 2.86 -17.46
N CYS A 429 -4.52 2.14 -18.49
CA CYS A 429 -5.82 2.28 -19.15
C CYS A 429 -6.73 1.09 -18.83
N GLN A 430 -8.05 1.26 -18.99
CA GLN A 430 -9.05 0.27 -18.62
C GLN A 430 -8.89 -1.05 -19.40
N ASP A 431 -8.68 -0.95 -20.70
CA ASP A 431 -8.49 -2.06 -21.64
C ASP A 431 -7.53 -1.68 -22.78
N ILE A 432 -7.38 -2.57 -23.77
CA ILE A 432 -6.47 -2.41 -24.90
C ILE A 432 -6.94 -1.28 -25.84
N ASP A 433 -8.25 -1.19 -26.11
CA ASP A 433 -8.82 -0.12 -26.93
C ASP A 433 -8.63 1.25 -26.30
N HIS A 434 -8.84 1.35 -24.98
CA HIS A 434 -8.57 2.58 -24.22
C HIS A 434 -7.08 2.94 -24.26
N ALA A 435 -6.17 1.97 -24.15
CA ALA A 435 -4.72 2.24 -24.25
C ALA A 435 -4.34 2.80 -25.62
N GLU A 436 -4.94 2.31 -26.70
CA GLU A 436 -4.68 2.82 -28.05
C GLU A 436 -5.32 4.19 -28.30
N ARG A 437 -6.53 4.45 -27.78
CA ARG A 437 -7.15 5.79 -27.81
C ARG A 437 -6.29 6.79 -27.05
N MET A 438 -5.85 6.46 -25.85
CA MET A 438 -4.97 7.29 -25.03
C MET A 438 -3.64 7.59 -25.77
N ARG A 439 -3.02 6.58 -26.39
CA ARG A 439 -1.81 6.79 -27.19
C ARG A 439 -2.04 7.83 -28.28
N ARG A 440 -3.14 7.71 -29.04
CA ARG A 440 -3.47 8.68 -30.11
C ARG A 440 -3.62 10.10 -29.57
N GLU A 441 -4.31 10.27 -28.45
CA GLU A 441 -4.49 11.60 -27.86
C GLU A 441 -3.18 12.15 -27.30
N ILE A 442 -2.33 11.35 -26.65
CA ILE A 442 -0.98 11.79 -26.22
C ILE A 442 -0.12 12.20 -27.45
N VAL A 443 -0.19 11.46 -28.56
CA VAL A 443 0.50 11.83 -29.82
C VAL A 443 0.02 13.19 -30.31
N ASN A 444 -1.30 13.43 -30.35
CA ASN A 444 -1.90 14.70 -30.78
C ASN A 444 -1.42 15.87 -29.91
N GLN A 445 -1.24 15.66 -28.61
CA GLN A 445 -0.77 16.68 -27.68
C GLN A 445 0.75 16.95 -27.76
N ASN A 446 1.54 16.07 -28.40
CA ASN A 446 3.02 16.15 -28.38
C ASN A 446 3.65 16.09 -29.78
N PRO A 447 3.19 16.89 -30.78
CA PRO A 447 3.69 16.81 -32.15
C PRO A 447 5.21 17.00 -32.25
N ASN A 448 5.78 17.96 -31.52
CA ASN A 448 7.22 18.24 -31.55
C ASN A 448 8.07 17.04 -31.10
N GLN A 449 7.62 16.28 -30.10
CA GLN A 449 8.33 15.10 -29.61
C GLN A 449 8.21 13.92 -30.59
N ILE A 450 7.06 13.80 -31.25
CA ILE A 450 6.80 12.78 -32.26
C ILE A 450 7.63 13.03 -33.53
N ASP A 451 7.85 14.30 -33.89
CA ASP A 451 8.72 14.68 -35.02
C ASP A 451 10.19 14.30 -34.73
N ILE A 452 10.63 14.34 -33.47
CA ILE A 452 11.98 13.92 -33.06
C ILE A 452 12.11 12.39 -33.13
N ASP A 453 11.18 11.66 -32.50
CA ASP A 453 11.15 10.19 -32.54
C ASP A 453 9.70 9.68 -32.41
N LYS A 454 9.27 8.93 -33.43
CA LYS A 454 7.92 8.33 -33.46
C LYS A 454 7.64 7.35 -32.33
N ARG A 455 8.69 6.82 -31.67
CA ARG A 455 8.59 5.94 -30.51
C ARG A 455 8.35 6.68 -29.20
N TYR A 456 8.21 8.01 -29.23
CA TYR A 456 7.97 8.80 -28.01
C TYR A 456 6.81 8.24 -27.19
N VAL A 457 5.70 7.84 -27.85
CA VAL A 457 4.54 7.20 -27.23
C VAL A 457 4.23 5.87 -27.90
N LEU A 458 4.20 4.78 -27.15
CA LEU A 458 3.82 3.47 -27.66
C LEU A 458 2.75 2.81 -26.78
N THR A 459 1.84 2.06 -27.42
CA THR A 459 0.95 1.12 -26.72
C THR A 459 1.72 -0.18 -26.48
N ILE A 460 1.90 -0.52 -25.22
CA ILE A 460 2.58 -1.76 -24.79
C ILE A 460 1.54 -2.66 -24.12
N THR A 461 0.92 -3.55 -24.92
CA THR A 461 -0.13 -4.48 -24.51
C THR A 461 0.17 -5.89 -25.03
N GLY A 462 -0.57 -6.88 -24.51
CA GLY A 462 -0.33 -8.29 -24.84
C GLY A 462 -0.58 -8.69 -26.29
N ASP A 463 -1.32 -7.91 -27.05
CA ASP A 463 -1.70 -8.14 -28.46
C ASP A 463 -0.89 -7.26 -29.43
N ASN A 464 -0.17 -6.24 -28.96
CA ASN A 464 0.57 -5.31 -29.79
C ASN A 464 2.02 -5.78 -29.99
N GLU A 465 2.33 -6.36 -31.16
CA GLU A 465 3.67 -6.90 -31.48
C GLU A 465 4.74 -5.79 -31.52
N ILE A 466 4.42 -4.58 -32.02
CA ILE A 466 5.35 -3.45 -32.05
C ILE A 466 5.68 -3.01 -30.63
N GLY A 467 4.67 -2.87 -29.77
CA GLY A 467 4.87 -2.51 -28.37
C GLY A 467 5.68 -3.56 -27.62
N LYS A 468 5.46 -4.86 -27.88
CA LYS A 468 6.23 -5.93 -27.28
C LYS A 468 7.71 -5.92 -27.71
N SER A 469 7.99 -5.67 -28.97
CA SER A 469 9.37 -5.60 -29.50
C SER A 469 10.16 -4.41 -28.93
N GLU A 470 9.48 -3.33 -28.51
CA GLU A 470 10.09 -2.15 -27.88
C GLU A 470 10.09 -2.20 -26.33
N LEU A 471 9.56 -3.26 -25.75
CA LEU A 471 9.51 -3.42 -24.29
C LEU A 471 10.90 -3.39 -23.66
N ASP A 472 11.88 -4.06 -24.26
CA ASP A 472 13.26 -4.09 -23.75
C ASP A 472 13.88 -2.68 -23.78
N ASN A 473 13.63 -1.90 -24.85
CA ASN A 473 14.06 -0.50 -24.94
C ASN A 473 13.35 0.38 -23.90
N PHE A 474 12.08 0.12 -23.61
CA PHE A 474 11.36 0.86 -22.55
C PHE A 474 11.91 0.58 -21.16
N ILE A 475 12.36 -0.64 -20.90
CA ILE A 475 12.94 -1.08 -19.62
C ILE A 475 14.38 -0.60 -19.46
N ASP A 476 15.17 -0.57 -20.53
CA ASP A 476 16.59 -0.21 -20.50
C ASP A 476 16.78 1.24 -20.03
N PRO A 477 17.45 1.47 -18.88
CA PRO A 477 17.72 2.82 -18.41
C PRO A 477 18.54 3.67 -19.37
N LYS A 478 19.33 3.05 -20.25
CA LYS A 478 20.18 3.75 -21.24
C LYS A 478 19.41 4.19 -22.47
N SER A 479 18.25 3.58 -22.75
CA SER A 479 17.40 3.93 -23.88
C SER A 479 16.47 5.10 -23.53
N THR A 480 16.53 6.19 -24.28
CA THR A 480 15.62 7.33 -24.13
C THR A 480 14.20 6.96 -24.55
N TYR A 481 14.06 6.26 -25.68
CA TYR A 481 12.76 5.91 -26.28
C TYR A 481 12.46 4.42 -26.13
N PRO A 482 11.19 4.04 -25.94
CA PRO A 482 9.99 4.88 -25.74
C PRO A 482 10.02 5.66 -24.42
N VAL A 483 9.37 6.86 -24.41
CA VAL A 483 9.23 7.67 -23.21
C VAL A 483 7.93 7.34 -22.48
N ILE A 484 6.81 7.30 -23.21
CA ILE A 484 5.48 7.06 -22.66
C ILE A 484 4.95 5.72 -23.14
N ALA A 485 4.56 4.85 -22.20
CA ALA A 485 3.87 3.60 -22.47
C ALA A 485 2.41 3.70 -22.02
N THR A 486 1.46 3.52 -22.96
CA THR A 486 0.06 3.28 -22.60
C THR A 486 -0.18 1.77 -22.52
N THR A 487 -0.84 1.31 -21.46
CA THR A 487 -0.99 -0.14 -21.21
C THR A 487 -2.30 -0.45 -20.48
N SER A 488 -2.81 -1.65 -20.67
CA SER A 488 -3.92 -2.17 -19.86
C SER A 488 -3.41 -2.99 -18.66
N ASP A 489 -2.78 -4.13 -18.92
CA ASP A 489 -2.35 -5.06 -17.87
C ASP A 489 -0.89 -5.52 -17.98
N LEU A 490 -0.28 -5.42 -19.18
CA LEU A 490 1.05 -6.01 -19.41
C LEU A 490 2.12 -5.44 -18.47
N LEU A 491 2.10 -4.15 -18.22
CA LEU A 491 3.07 -3.47 -17.35
C LEU A 491 2.70 -3.47 -15.85
N THR A 492 1.57 -4.07 -15.46
CA THR A 492 1.17 -4.14 -14.05
C THR A 492 2.09 -5.09 -13.26
N THR A 493 2.57 -6.15 -13.89
CA THR A 493 3.44 -7.16 -13.24
C THR A 493 4.60 -7.55 -14.14
N GLY A 494 5.69 -8.00 -13.53
CA GLY A 494 6.79 -8.64 -14.23
C GLY A 494 7.76 -7.75 -14.98
N VAL A 495 7.53 -6.46 -15.04
CA VAL A 495 8.38 -5.52 -15.78
C VAL A 495 9.07 -4.57 -14.81
N ASP A 496 10.40 -4.46 -14.85
CA ASP A 496 11.19 -3.61 -13.95
C ASP A 496 11.66 -2.34 -14.66
N VAL A 497 10.78 -1.34 -14.76
CA VAL A 497 11.10 -0.03 -15.34
C VAL A 497 11.76 0.84 -14.28
N GLN A 498 13.08 0.72 -14.13
CA GLN A 498 13.83 1.35 -13.04
C GLN A 498 13.83 2.88 -13.07
N THR A 499 13.63 3.48 -14.23
CA THR A 499 13.63 4.94 -14.44
C THR A 499 12.24 5.55 -14.56
N CYS A 500 11.16 4.81 -14.25
CA CYS A 500 9.79 5.33 -14.29
C CYS A 500 9.62 6.46 -13.26
N LYS A 501 9.34 7.68 -13.74
CA LYS A 501 9.15 8.89 -12.93
C LYS A 501 7.69 9.33 -12.81
N LEU A 502 6.84 8.90 -13.73
CA LEU A 502 5.42 9.24 -13.75
C LEU A 502 4.55 8.00 -13.96
N ILE A 503 3.56 7.84 -13.11
CA ILE A 503 2.49 6.84 -13.25
C ILE A 503 1.18 7.59 -13.37
N VAL A 504 0.41 7.31 -14.42
CA VAL A 504 -0.93 7.85 -14.62
C VAL A 504 -1.94 6.73 -14.46
N ILE A 505 -2.90 6.90 -13.56
CA ILE A 505 -3.96 5.93 -13.29
C ILE A 505 -5.25 6.42 -13.92
N ASP A 506 -5.58 5.87 -15.09
CA ASP A 506 -6.87 6.05 -15.75
C ASP A 506 -7.56 4.67 -15.98
N LYS A 507 -7.47 3.85 -14.95
CA LYS A 507 -8.03 2.51 -14.88
C LYS A 507 -8.78 2.34 -13.56
N ASN A 508 -9.99 1.77 -13.63
CA ASN A 508 -10.69 1.36 -12.42
C ASN A 508 -9.92 0.22 -11.75
N ILE A 509 -9.37 0.47 -10.59
CA ILE A 509 -8.64 -0.51 -9.81
C ILE A 509 -9.66 -1.34 -9.01
N SER A 510 -9.56 -2.66 -9.10
CA SER A 510 -10.49 -3.59 -8.46
C SER A 510 -9.95 -4.27 -7.21
N SER A 511 -8.66 -4.12 -6.93
CA SER A 511 -8.04 -4.77 -5.78
C SER A 511 -6.81 -4.01 -5.27
N LEU A 512 -6.57 -4.11 -3.97
CA LEU A 512 -5.36 -3.59 -3.30
C LEU A 512 -4.08 -4.14 -3.93
N SER A 513 -4.07 -5.41 -4.32
CA SER A 513 -2.93 -6.05 -4.96
C SER A 513 -2.58 -5.40 -6.30
N LEU A 514 -3.58 -5.15 -7.16
CA LEU A 514 -3.37 -4.46 -8.43
C LEU A 514 -2.84 -3.04 -8.22
N PHE A 515 -3.40 -2.32 -7.25
CA PHE A 515 -2.92 -0.98 -6.88
C PHE A 515 -1.43 -1.00 -6.50
N LYS A 516 -1.04 -1.89 -5.56
CA LYS A 516 0.36 -2.01 -5.10
C LYS A 516 1.32 -2.44 -6.21
N GLN A 517 0.86 -3.23 -7.17
CA GLN A 517 1.66 -3.59 -8.34
C GLN A 517 1.89 -2.39 -9.28
N ILE A 518 0.86 -1.56 -9.48
CA ILE A 518 0.93 -0.33 -10.29
C ILE A 518 1.91 0.65 -9.67
N ILE A 519 1.71 1.04 -8.40
CA ILE A 519 2.62 1.98 -7.74
C ILE A 519 4.05 1.43 -7.64
N GLY A 520 4.16 0.12 -7.49
CA GLY A 520 5.43 -0.59 -7.45
C GLY A 520 6.32 -0.39 -8.69
N ARG A 521 5.76 0.06 -9.82
CA ARG A 521 6.56 0.40 -11.03
C ARG A 521 7.42 1.65 -10.82
N GLY A 522 6.99 2.57 -9.95
CA GLY A 522 7.72 3.79 -9.64
C GLY A 522 8.72 3.68 -8.49
N THR A 523 8.72 2.62 -7.70
CA THR A 523 9.42 2.54 -6.40
C THR A 523 10.94 2.40 -6.48
N ARG A 524 11.53 2.18 -7.66
CA ARG A 524 12.99 2.07 -7.81
C ARG A 524 13.68 3.42 -7.61
N VAL A 525 14.83 3.40 -6.92
CA VAL A 525 15.76 4.53 -6.86
C VAL A 525 16.89 4.28 -7.86
N LYS A 526 17.16 5.25 -8.73
CA LYS A 526 18.23 5.23 -9.74
C LYS A 526 18.89 6.61 -9.82
N GLU A 527 19.82 6.85 -8.90
CA GLU A 527 20.48 8.16 -8.73
C GLU A 527 21.26 8.59 -9.98
N GLU A 528 21.91 7.65 -10.66
CA GLU A 528 22.65 7.87 -11.91
C GLU A 528 21.77 8.37 -13.07
N TYR A 529 20.44 8.21 -12.98
CA TYR A 529 19.43 8.71 -13.93
C TYR A 529 18.56 9.80 -13.32
N ASN A 530 19.00 10.42 -12.24
CA ASN A 530 18.25 11.45 -11.50
C ASN A 530 16.83 10.99 -11.12
N LYS A 531 16.71 9.71 -10.72
CA LYS A 531 15.44 9.09 -10.28
C LYS A 531 15.48 8.86 -8.77
N PHE A 532 14.97 9.84 -8.02
CA PHE A 532 14.91 9.84 -6.54
C PHE A 532 13.49 9.63 -6.02
N SER A 533 12.50 10.12 -6.72
CA SER A 533 11.08 10.04 -6.40
C SER A 533 10.27 9.75 -7.66
N PHE A 534 8.96 9.56 -7.53
CA PHE A 534 8.04 9.48 -8.66
C PHE A 534 6.72 10.16 -8.35
N THR A 535 5.97 10.50 -9.38
CA THR A 535 4.66 11.12 -9.26
C THR A 535 3.58 10.16 -9.73
N ILE A 536 2.45 10.17 -9.05
CA ILE A 536 1.22 9.46 -9.46
C ILE A 536 0.20 10.53 -9.80
N ILE A 537 -0.32 10.52 -11.05
CA ILE A 537 -1.52 11.28 -11.41
C ILE A 537 -2.69 10.29 -11.39
N ASP A 538 -3.67 10.57 -10.55
CA ASP A 538 -4.79 9.65 -10.29
C ASP A 538 -6.11 10.31 -10.73
N PHE A 539 -6.72 9.76 -11.80
CA PHE A 539 -8.02 10.18 -12.32
C PHE A 539 -9.17 9.28 -11.86
N ARG A 540 -8.89 8.25 -11.03
CA ARG A 540 -9.87 7.22 -10.66
C ARG A 540 -10.01 7.01 -9.16
N LYS A 541 -9.46 7.90 -8.34
CA LYS A 541 -9.46 7.82 -6.86
C LYS A 541 -8.83 6.53 -6.31
N ALA A 542 -8.01 5.86 -7.09
CA ALA A 542 -7.36 4.63 -6.66
C ALA A 542 -6.43 4.86 -5.45
N THR A 543 -5.77 6.01 -5.38
CA THR A 543 -4.90 6.39 -4.26
C THR A 543 -5.66 6.74 -2.98
N GLU A 544 -6.95 7.05 -3.06
CA GLU A 544 -7.82 7.25 -1.90
C GLU A 544 -8.36 5.91 -1.39
N LEU A 545 -8.82 5.06 -2.31
CA LEU A 545 -9.49 3.79 -1.98
C LEU A 545 -8.53 2.72 -1.46
N PHE A 546 -7.26 2.71 -1.91
CA PHE A 546 -6.34 1.59 -1.67
C PHE A 546 -5.04 1.99 -0.97
N ALA A 547 -4.80 3.25 -0.65
CA ALA A 547 -3.62 3.66 0.11
C ALA A 547 -3.69 3.08 1.54
N ASP A 548 -2.57 2.47 1.95
CA ASP A 548 -2.37 1.95 3.30
C ASP A 548 -1.13 2.64 3.90
N PRO A 549 -1.31 3.74 4.66
CA PRO A 549 -0.18 4.50 5.20
C PRO A 549 0.75 3.69 6.09
N GLU A 550 0.26 2.62 6.73
CA GLU A 550 1.08 1.75 7.56
C GLU A 550 1.99 0.85 6.73
N PHE A 551 1.55 0.44 5.53
CA PHE A 551 2.35 -0.39 4.64
C PHE A 551 3.03 0.42 3.52
N ASP A 552 2.32 1.35 2.87
CA ASP A 552 2.82 2.10 1.71
C ASP A 552 3.62 3.34 2.12
N GLY A 553 3.40 3.85 3.32
CA GLY A 553 3.96 5.11 3.80
C GLY A 553 3.19 6.32 3.28
N ALA A 554 3.53 7.49 3.83
CA ALA A 554 2.93 8.75 3.41
C ALA A 554 3.59 9.28 2.11
N PRO A 555 2.83 9.86 1.18
CA PRO A 555 3.38 10.58 0.04
C PRO A 555 4.17 11.82 0.50
N ILE A 556 5.12 12.28 -0.31
CA ILE A 556 5.82 13.56 -0.06
C ILE A 556 4.79 14.71 -0.11
N VAL A 557 3.95 14.70 -1.14
CA VAL A 557 2.85 15.64 -1.36
C VAL A 557 1.65 14.86 -1.89
N CYS A 558 0.45 15.18 -1.43
CA CYS A 558 -0.81 14.79 -2.04
C CYS A 558 -1.58 16.07 -2.35
N TYR A 559 -1.88 16.34 -3.62
CA TYR A 559 -2.51 17.56 -4.08
C TYR A 559 -3.71 17.26 -4.97
N GLU A 560 -4.80 17.98 -4.73
CA GLU A 560 -6.05 17.93 -5.51
C GLU A 560 -6.35 19.37 -5.95
N PRO A 561 -6.10 19.75 -7.21
CA PRO A 561 -6.30 21.11 -7.69
C PRO A 561 -7.79 21.44 -7.88
N GLU A 562 -8.18 22.68 -7.56
CA GLU A 562 -9.52 23.21 -7.86
C GLU A 562 -9.69 23.53 -9.35
N ASP A 563 -8.59 23.96 -9.99
CA ASP A 563 -8.52 24.24 -11.42
C ASP A 563 -7.16 23.73 -11.97
N MET A 564 -7.08 23.63 -13.29
CA MET A 564 -5.93 23.06 -14.00
C MET A 564 -4.90 24.12 -14.38
N ASP A 565 -4.58 25.04 -13.46
CA ASP A 565 -3.39 25.87 -13.65
C ASP A 565 -2.14 25.01 -13.40
N MET A 566 -1.37 24.79 -14.47
CA MET A 566 -0.21 23.91 -14.39
C MET A 566 0.94 24.53 -13.59
N ASP A 567 1.02 25.87 -13.58
CA ASP A 567 2.05 26.58 -12.80
C ASP A 567 1.78 26.40 -11.30
N ASP A 568 0.53 26.54 -10.85
CA ASP A 568 0.13 26.28 -9.47
C ASP A 568 0.36 24.81 -9.08
N ILE A 569 0.01 23.87 -9.96
CA ILE A 569 0.25 22.44 -9.73
C ILE A 569 1.75 22.17 -9.56
N ILE A 570 2.60 22.71 -10.42
CA ILE A 570 4.05 22.52 -10.34
C ILE A 570 4.61 23.19 -9.09
N GLU A 571 4.15 24.39 -8.72
CA GLU A 571 4.59 25.06 -7.50
C GLU A 571 4.28 24.19 -6.27
N VAL A 572 3.07 23.67 -6.13
CA VAL A 572 2.70 22.81 -5.00
C VAL A 572 3.44 21.47 -5.02
N MET A 573 3.60 20.87 -6.19
CA MET A 573 4.23 19.56 -6.31
C MET A 573 5.75 19.59 -6.13
N TYR A 574 6.41 20.72 -6.39
CA TYR A 574 7.87 20.83 -6.40
C TYR A 574 8.44 21.98 -5.55
N GLU A 575 7.65 23.02 -5.23
CA GLU A 575 8.08 24.17 -4.42
C GLU A 575 7.19 24.31 -3.16
N ARG A 576 7.76 24.18 -1.98
CA ARG A 576 7.02 24.04 -0.70
C ARG A 576 6.77 25.34 0.10
N ASP A 577 7.27 26.51 -0.30
CA ASP A 577 7.42 27.63 0.65
C ASP A 577 6.57 28.90 0.37
N LYS A 578 5.50 28.86 -0.46
CA LYS A 578 4.62 30.02 -0.63
C LYS A 578 3.13 29.66 -0.58
N PRO A 579 2.29 30.41 0.16
CA PRO A 579 0.84 30.23 0.10
C PRO A 579 0.29 30.80 -1.22
N SER A 580 -0.47 30.01 -1.95
CA SER A 580 -1.06 30.37 -3.24
C SER A 580 -2.17 31.42 -3.12
N LYS A 581 -2.18 32.37 -4.07
CA LYS A 581 -3.33 33.27 -4.34
C LYS A 581 -3.87 32.91 -5.74
N GLY A 582 -5.13 32.50 -5.82
CA GLY A 582 -5.75 32.03 -7.06
C GLY A 582 -6.40 33.14 -7.90
N GLU A 583 -6.31 33.02 -9.21
CA GLU A 583 -7.15 33.70 -10.21
C GLU A 583 -7.77 32.67 -11.17
N LYS A 584 -8.95 32.98 -11.75
CA LYS A 584 -9.80 32.04 -12.51
C LYS A 584 -9.64 32.24 -14.02
N PHE A 585 -9.61 31.13 -14.80
CA PHE A 585 -9.67 31.13 -16.26
C PHE A 585 -10.80 30.23 -16.80
N TYR A 586 -11.43 30.66 -17.90
CA TYR A 586 -12.52 29.95 -18.56
C TYR A 586 -12.08 29.43 -19.93
N ILE A 587 -12.47 28.20 -20.28
CA ILE A 587 -12.28 27.63 -21.62
C ILE A 587 -13.64 27.30 -22.20
N GLU A 588 -13.95 27.88 -23.37
CA GLU A 588 -15.23 27.71 -24.07
C GLU A 588 -15.34 26.37 -24.78
N ASP A 589 -16.57 25.85 -24.79
CA ASP A 589 -17.09 24.67 -25.47
C ASP A 589 -16.71 23.30 -24.91
N VAL A 590 -17.61 22.81 -24.08
CA VAL A 590 -17.75 21.53 -23.36
C VAL A 590 -17.10 21.56 -21.98
N GLU A 591 -17.92 21.90 -21.04
CA GLU A 591 -17.62 22.03 -19.63
C GLU A 591 -17.23 20.67 -19.00
N ALA A 592 -15.93 20.48 -18.78
CA ALA A 592 -15.41 19.60 -17.75
C ALA A 592 -14.85 20.51 -16.64
N ASN A 593 -15.52 20.58 -15.51
CA ASN A 593 -15.10 21.37 -14.37
C ASN A 593 -14.41 20.47 -13.33
N ILE A 594 -13.32 20.96 -12.75
CA ILE A 594 -12.64 20.30 -11.64
C ILE A 594 -13.31 20.73 -10.33
N LEU A 595 -13.66 19.79 -9.48
CA LEU A 595 -14.61 20.00 -8.38
C LEU A 595 -14.00 20.07 -6.98
N SER A 596 -12.73 19.76 -6.74
CA SER A 596 -12.21 19.82 -5.38
C SER A 596 -10.73 20.16 -5.26
N LYS A 597 -10.38 20.96 -4.24
CA LYS A 597 -9.04 21.23 -3.77
C LYS A 597 -8.80 20.56 -2.43
N ARG A 598 -7.91 19.62 -2.35
CA ARG A 598 -7.39 19.07 -1.10
C ARG A 598 -5.88 19.04 -1.12
N THR A 599 -5.26 19.86 -0.30
CA THR A 599 -3.84 19.69 0.03
C THR A 599 -3.77 18.89 1.33
N GLN A 600 -3.33 17.64 1.24
CA GLN A 600 -3.15 16.80 2.42
C GLN A 600 -1.70 16.89 2.89
N TYR A 601 -1.49 17.40 4.10
CA TYR A 601 -0.18 17.43 4.74
C TYR A 601 -0.16 16.41 5.86
N PHE A 602 0.92 15.61 5.90
CA PHE A 602 1.22 14.87 7.11
C PHE A 602 2.05 15.74 8.04
N THR A 603 1.58 15.93 9.27
CA THR A 603 2.39 16.55 10.32
C THR A 603 3.57 15.66 10.66
N LYS A 604 4.58 16.21 11.35
CA LYS A 604 5.74 15.45 11.84
C LYS A 604 5.32 14.21 12.67
N ASP A 605 4.13 14.23 13.24
CA ASP A 605 3.54 13.17 14.07
C ASP A 605 2.66 12.20 13.27
N GLY A 606 2.68 12.26 11.93
CA GLY A 606 1.96 11.32 11.05
C GLY A 606 0.45 11.52 10.96
N LYS A 607 -0.09 12.65 11.41
CA LYS A 607 -1.53 12.93 11.36
C LYS A 607 -1.89 13.64 10.05
N LEU A 608 -2.80 13.05 9.28
CA LEU A 608 -3.37 13.66 8.08
C LEU A 608 -4.30 14.80 8.49
N ILE A 609 -4.04 16.01 8.03
CA ILE A 609 -4.96 17.15 8.22
C ILE A 609 -5.75 17.33 6.93
N THR A 610 -7.05 17.12 7.01
CA THR A 610 -8.02 17.36 5.93
C THR A 610 -8.88 18.56 6.35
N GLU A 611 -8.52 19.76 5.95
CA GLU A 611 -9.29 20.96 6.31
C GLU A 611 -10.49 21.27 5.37
N GLU A 612 -10.68 20.54 4.27
CA GLU A 612 -11.38 21.06 3.08
C GLU A 612 -12.73 20.44 2.72
N ILE A 613 -13.13 19.27 3.20
CA ILE A 613 -14.53 18.78 3.06
C ILE A 613 -15.52 19.77 3.71
N LYS A 614 -15.10 20.39 4.83
CA LYS A 614 -15.89 21.41 5.50
C LYS A 614 -16.08 22.65 4.64
N GLU A 615 -15.01 23.14 3.99
CA GLU A 615 -15.09 24.34 3.13
C GLU A 615 -15.90 24.06 1.87
N TYR A 616 -15.69 22.92 1.20
CA TYR A 616 -16.43 22.52 0.02
C TYR A 616 -17.94 22.40 0.32
N THR A 617 -18.30 21.61 1.34
CA THR A 617 -19.69 21.45 1.77
C THR A 617 -20.29 22.81 2.18
N SER A 618 -19.51 23.64 2.89
CA SER A 618 -19.94 24.98 3.30
C SER A 618 -20.22 25.89 2.10
N LYS A 619 -19.37 25.90 1.07
CA LYS A 619 -19.59 26.67 -0.15
C LYS A 619 -20.83 26.20 -0.90
N LYS A 620 -21.02 24.90 -1.10
CA LYS A 620 -22.18 24.32 -1.80
C LYS A 620 -23.50 24.66 -1.09
N VAL A 621 -23.56 24.41 0.20
CA VAL A 621 -24.77 24.65 0.98
C VAL A 621 -25.06 26.15 1.13
N LYS A 622 -24.04 27.01 1.36
CA LYS A 622 -24.22 28.47 1.48
C LYS A 622 -24.63 29.16 0.17
N ASN A 623 -24.28 28.59 -0.96
CA ASN A 623 -24.76 29.11 -2.26
C ASN A 623 -26.27 29.00 -2.38
N GLU A 624 -26.89 28.00 -1.77
CA GLU A 624 -28.33 27.77 -1.79
C GLU A 624 -29.03 28.38 -0.55
N TYR A 625 -28.45 28.11 0.62
CA TYR A 625 -29.01 28.56 1.91
C TYR A 625 -28.01 29.50 2.59
N LYS A 626 -28.14 30.81 2.28
CA LYS A 626 -27.21 31.85 2.76
C LYS A 626 -27.17 32.01 4.28
N SER A 627 -28.16 31.47 4.99
CA SER A 627 -28.23 31.52 6.46
C SER A 627 -28.79 30.23 7.03
N LEU A 628 -28.43 29.95 8.30
CA LEU A 628 -28.95 28.81 9.05
C LEU A 628 -30.49 28.81 9.11
N ASN A 629 -31.13 29.99 9.21
CA ASN A 629 -32.58 30.07 9.26
C ASN A 629 -33.23 29.62 7.96
N LEU A 630 -32.70 30.01 6.80
CA LEU A 630 -33.19 29.55 5.51
C LEU A 630 -33.02 28.02 5.32
N PHE A 631 -31.88 27.46 5.79
CA PHE A 631 -31.69 26.04 5.79
C PHE A 631 -32.70 25.31 6.71
N LYS A 632 -32.93 25.83 7.94
CA LYS A 632 -33.93 25.29 8.87
C LYS A 632 -35.33 25.34 8.30
N GLU A 633 -35.75 26.46 7.67
CA GLU A 633 -37.06 26.61 7.05
C GLU A 633 -37.23 25.53 5.94
N LYS A 634 -36.25 25.32 5.10
CA LYS A 634 -36.30 24.27 4.08
C LYS A 634 -36.38 22.88 4.71
N TRP A 635 -35.51 22.59 5.70
CA TRP A 635 -35.52 21.32 6.40
C TRP A 635 -36.85 20.98 7.03
N ASN A 636 -37.47 21.96 7.72
CA ASN A 636 -38.75 21.78 8.38
C ASN A 636 -39.94 21.78 7.42
N SER A 637 -39.85 22.40 6.23
CA SER A 637 -40.92 22.46 5.26
C SER A 637 -41.09 21.18 4.43
N GLU A 638 -40.06 20.30 4.35
CA GLU A 638 -40.09 19.09 3.58
C GLU A 638 -40.76 17.94 4.35
N GLN A 639 -41.66 17.22 3.68
CA GLN A 639 -42.42 16.13 4.32
C GLN A 639 -41.56 14.88 4.60
N LYS A 640 -40.50 14.69 3.81
CA LYS A 640 -39.51 13.61 4.03
C LYS A 640 -38.11 14.21 4.03
N LYS A 641 -37.46 14.16 5.16
CA LYS A 641 -36.09 14.69 5.34
C LYS A 641 -35.06 13.98 4.45
N ILE A 642 -35.27 12.71 4.14
CA ILE A 642 -34.43 11.94 3.23
C ILE A 642 -34.37 12.55 1.81
N GLU A 643 -35.41 13.28 1.37
CA GLU A 643 -35.43 13.94 0.07
C GLU A 643 -34.43 15.11 0.02
N ILE A 644 -34.23 15.83 1.14
CA ILE A 644 -33.23 16.90 1.27
C ILE A 644 -31.82 16.26 1.26
N ILE A 645 -31.64 15.14 1.95
CA ILE A 645 -30.36 14.41 1.98
C ILE A 645 -29.96 14.01 0.56
N ASN A 646 -30.88 13.40 -0.19
CA ASN A 646 -30.66 13.00 -1.58
C ASN A 646 -30.45 14.22 -2.50
N GLU A 647 -31.12 15.35 -2.25
CA GLU A 647 -30.90 16.60 -2.99
C GLU A 647 -29.47 17.13 -2.79
N PHE A 648 -28.95 17.10 -1.57
CA PHE A 648 -27.58 17.52 -1.28
C PHE A 648 -26.55 16.55 -1.83
N GLU A 649 -26.83 15.25 -1.79
CA GLU A 649 -25.98 14.22 -2.39
C GLU A 649 -25.89 14.41 -3.91
N ALA A 650 -27.02 14.64 -4.56
CA ALA A 650 -27.06 14.98 -6.00
C ALA A 650 -26.32 16.26 -6.35
N LYS A 651 -26.13 17.18 -5.40
CA LYS A 651 -25.38 18.43 -5.53
C LYS A 651 -23.92 18.30 -5.10
N GLY A 652 -23.48 17.09 -4.76
CA GLY A 652 -22.10 16.75 -4.48
C GLY A 652 -21.70 16.86 -2.99
N VAL A 653 -22.63 16.88 -2.05
CA VAL A 653 -22.30 16.68 -0.63
C VAL A 653 -21.98 15.21 -0.39
N ILE A 654 -20.80 14.93 0.13
CA ILE A 654 -20.31 13.56 0.38
C ILE A 654 -20.54 13.23 1.86
N TRP A 655 -21.67 12.57 2.15
CA TRP A 655 -22.08 12.27 3.52
C TRP A 655 -21.09 11.38 4.27
N ASP A 656 -20.59 10.32 3.63
CA ASP A 656 -19.64 9.39 4.25
C ASP A 656 -18.39 10.11 4.76
N ALA A 657 -17.88 11.05 3.97
CA ALA A 657 -16.71 11.83 4.35
C ALA A 657 -17.00 12.86 5.47
N LEU A 658 -18.22 13.38 5.53
CA LEU A 658 -18.64 14.24 6.66
C LEU A 658 -18.83 13.42 7.94
N VAL A 659 -19.36 12.21 7.82
CA VAL A 659 -19.53 11.26 8.92
C VAL A 659 -18.17 10.82 9.48
N GLU A 660 -17.22 10.48 8.62
CA GLU A 660 -15.85 10.12 9.05
C GLU A 660 -15.17 11.26 9.82
N GLU A 661 -15.39 12.50 9.41
CA GLU A 661 -14.72 13.66 10.01
C GLU A 661 -15.36 14.15 11.31
N VAL A 662 -16.69 14.09 11.42
CA VAL A 662 -17.44 14.64 12.56
C VAL A 662 -17.86 13.54 13.54
N GLY A 663 -18.19 12.34 13.03
CA GLY A 663 -18.58 11.17 13.81
C GLY A 663 -19.88 10.52 13.33
N GLU A 664 -19.97 9.20 13.46
CA GLU A 664 -21.10 8.36 13.01
C GLU A 664 -22.41 8.58 13.79
N ASN A 665 -22.37 9.25 14.94
CA ASN A 665 -23.51 9.42 15.84
C ASN A 665 -24.34 10.68 15.57
N TYR A 666 -24.03 11.42 14.49
CA TYR A 666 -24.71 12.64 14.10
C TYR A 666 -25.64 12.43 12.93
N GLU A 667 -26.69 13.22 12.84
CA GLU A 667 -27.57 13.26 11.68
C GLU A 667 -27.01 14.17 10.58
N PRO A 668 -27.37 13.95 9.29
CA PRO A 668 -27.02 14.85 8.20
C PRO A 668 -27.32 16.33 8.48
N PHE A 669 -28.41 16.59 9.17
CA PHE A 669 -28.76 17.96 9.63
C PHE A 669 -27.67 18.55 10.53
N ASP A 670 -27.22 17.80 11.53
CA ASP A 670 -26.18 18.23 12.47
C ASP A 670 -24.82 18.40 11.79
N LEU A 671 -24.50 17.51 10.86
CA LEU A 671 -23.29 17.61 10.06
C LEU A 671 -23.27 18.92 9.26
N ILE A 672 -24.37 19.26 8.57
CA ILE A 672 -24.50 20.52 7.85
C ILE A 672 -24.47 21.73 8.80
N CYS A 673 -25.22 21.70 9.89
CA CYS A 673 -25.24 22.80 10.87
C CYS A 673 -23.84 23.03 11.47
N HIS A 674 -23.08 21.96 11.74
CA HIS A 674 -21.73 22.06 12.27
C HIS A 674 -20.75 22.60 11.22
N VAL A 675 -20.69 21.96 10.06
CA VAL A 675 -19.69 22.26 9.04
C VAL A 675 -19.93 23.58 8.34
N VAL A 676 -21.18 23.92 8.08
CA VAL A 676 -21.56 25.11 7.28
C VAL A 676 -21.80 26.36 8.13
N TYR A 677 -22.45 26.18 9.27
CA TYR A 677 -22.90 27.30 10.11
C TYR A 677 -22.21 27.36 11.47
N ASN A 678 -21.20 26.49 11.67
CA ASN A 678 -20.37 26.42 12.89
C ASN A 678 -21.20 26.24 14.17
N GLN A 679 -22.28 25.44 14.10
CA GLN A 679 -23.10 25.10 15.26
C GLN A 679 -22.52 23.87 15.98
N LYS A 680 -22.74 23.79 17.30
CA LYS A 680 -22.39 22.57 18.04
C LYS A 680 -23.32 21.43 17.61
N PRO A 681 -22.81 20.31 17.06
CA PRO A 681 -23.67 19.21 16.64
C PRO A 681 -24.24 18.48 17.85
N LEU A 682 -25.47 18.00 17.73
CA LEU A 682 -26.10 17.12 18.70
C LEU A 682 -26.12 15.69 18.15
N THR A 683 -25.72 14.72 18.98
CA THR A 683 -25.86 13.32 18.62
C THR A 683 -27.32 12.90 18.54
N ARG A 684 -27.63 11.85 17.78
CA ARG A 684 -28.96 11.26 17.68
C ARG A 684 -29.57 11.01 19.07
N LYS A 685 -28.75 10.50 19.98
CA LYS A 685 -29.14 10.21 21.35
C LYS A 685 -29.51 11.50 22.13
N GLU A 686 -28.67 12.54 22.03
CA GLU A 686 -28.96 13.82 22.69
C GLU A 686 -30.24 14.44 22.16
N ARG A 687 -30.53 14.37 20.85
CA ARG A 687 -31.77 14.83 20.24
C ARG A 687 -32.98 14.08 20.79
N ALA A 688 -32.92 12.74 20.79
CA ALA A 688 -34.00 11.93 21.35
C ALA A 688 -34.25 12.23 22.82
N GLU A 689 -33.21 12.34 23.65
CA GLU A 689 -33.31 12.70 25.07
C GLU A 689 -33.92 14.09 25.27
N ASN A 690 -33.59 15.05 24.40
CA ASN A 690 -34.17 16.42 24.49
C ASN A 690 -35.66 16.41 24.20
N VAL A 691 -36.13 15.62 23.23
CA VAL A 691 -37.58 15.48 22.97
C VAL A 691 -38.29 14.83 24.15
N ILE A 692 -37.70 13.75 24.73
CA ILE A 692 -38.26 13.08 25.91
C ILE A 692 -38.35 14.02 27.10
N LYS A 693 -37.30 14.81 27.38
CA LYS A 693 -37.26 15.77 28.51
C LYS A 693 -38.30 16.85 28.38
N ARG A 694 -38.67 17.29 27.15
CA ARG A 694 -39.71 18.32 26.90
C ARG A 694 -41.10 17.76 27.06
N ASP A 695 -41.30 16.47 27.14
CA ASP A 695 -42.56 15.76 27.31
C ASP A 695 -43.68 16.24 26.37
N VAL A 696 -43.37 16.47 25.11
CA VAL A 696 -44.21 17.10 24.11
C VAL A 696 -45.40 16.24 23.67
N PHE A 697 -45.40 14.97 23.97
CA PHE A 697 -46.42 14.00 23.55
C PHE A 697 -47.53 13.76 24.55
N THR A 698 -47.73 14.71 25.50
CA THR A 698 -48.77 14.61 26.55
C THR A 698 -50.20 14.59 25.99
N LYS A 699 -50.41 15.11 24.77
CA LYS A 699 -51.71 15.12 24.09
C LYS A 699 -52.14 13.75 23.51
N TYR A 700 -51.19 12.83 23.36
CA TYR A 700 -51.46 11.48 22.84
C TYR A 700 -51.84 10.53 23.98
N GLY A 701 -52.69 9.55 23.65
CA GLY A 701 -53.04 8.49 24.61
C GLY A 701 -51.83 7.70 25.07
N LYS A 702 -51.91 7.03 26.21
CA LYS A 702 -50.78 6.33 26.85
C LYS A 702 -50.06 5.36 25.91
N GLU A 703 -50.79 4.58 25.11
CA GLU A 703 -50.22 3.59 24.19
C GLU A 703 -49.57 4.28 22.99
N ALA A 704 -50.14 5.33 22.42
CA ALA A 704 -49.56 6.09 21.33
C ALA A 704 -48.27 6.80 21.79
N LYS A 705 -48.25 7.36 23.02
CA LYS A 705 -47.04 7.95 23.60
C LYS A 705 -45.94 6.92 23.79
N GLU A 706 -46.26 5.69 24.21
CA GLU A 706 -45.29 4.59 24.35
C GLU A 706 -44.68 4.24 23.00
N ILE A 707 -45.47 4.20 21.93
CA ILE A 707 -45.00 3.92 20.55
C ILE A 707 -44.06 5.05 20.10
N LEU A 708 -44.38 6.33 20.34
CA LEU A 708 -43.50 7.46 19.98
C LEU A 708 -42.18 7.43 20.74
N ASN A 709 -42.19 7.05 22.02
CA ASN A 709 -40.93 6.88 22.79
C ASN A 709 -40.06 5.72 22.24
N ILE A 710 -40.66 4.59 21.85
CA ILE A 710 -39.93 3.50 21.21
C ILE A 710 -39.36 3.93 19.86
N LEU A 711 -40.07 4.76 19.09
CA LEU A 711 -39.54 5.34 17.85
C LEU A 711 -38.35 6.27 18.11
N LEU A 712 -38.38 7.06 19.19
CA LEU A 712 -37.23 7.88 19.61
C LEU A 712 -36.03 7.03 19.99
N ASP A 713 -36.24 5.92 20.70
CA ASP A 713 -35.15 4.97 21.00
C ASP A 713 -34.55 4.37 19.73
N LYS A 714 -35.41 4.00 18.76
CA LYS A 714 -34.96 3.51 17.45
C LYS A 714 -34.24 4.57 16.64
N TYR A 715 -34.72 5.82 16.68
CA TYR A 715 -34.01 6.95 16.08
C TYR A 715 -32.62 7.14 16.69
N ALA A 716 -32.48 7.05 18.01
CA ALA A 716 -31.19 7.19 18.68
C ALA A 716 -30.16 6.12 18.24
N GLU A 717 -30.65 4.94 17.83
CA GLU A 717 -29.84 3.82 17.40
C GLU A 717 -29.56 3.82 15.88
N PHE A 718 -30.58 4.05 15.05
CA PHE A 718 -30.55 3.84 13.60
C PHE A 718 -30.75 5.13 12.77
N GLY A 719 -31.06 6.25 13.39
CA GLY A 719 -31.27 7.51 12.70
C GLY A 719 -32.68 7.68 12.12
N LEU A 720 -32.80 8.67 11.22
CA LEU A 720 -34.08 9.16 10.70
C LEU A 720 -34.90 8.09 9.94
N GLU A 721 -34.23 7.19 9.21
CA GLU A 721 -34.88 6.11 8.47
C GLU A 721 -35.76 5.23 9.38
N ALA A 722 -35.35 5.06 10.65
CA ALA A 722 -36.11 4.27 11.63
C ALA A 722 -37.47 4.88 11.99
N ILE A 723 -37.66 6.17 11.74
CA ILE A 723 -38.96 6.89 11.97
C ILE A 723 -39.78 6.95 10.69
N GLU A 724 -39.16 7.26 9.56
CA GLU A 724 -39.84 7.45 8.26
C GLU A 724 -40.28 6.12 7.61
N ASP A 725 -39.59 5.00 7.86
CA ASP A 725 -39.97 3.70 7.29
C ASP A 725 -41.03 2.98 8.14
N ILE A 726 -42.25 2.91 7.64
CA ILE A 726 -43.35 2.19 8.29
C ILE A 726 -43.04 0.71 8.56
N ASN A 727 -42.08 0.10 7.85
CA ASN A 727 -41.66 -1.27 8.08
C ASN A 727 -40.95 -1.44 9.43
N THR A 728 -40.42 -0.39 10.01
CA THR A 728 -39.86 -0.36 11.37
C THR A 728 -40.87 -0.90 12.39
N LEU A 729 -42.17 -0.64 12.19
CA LEU A 729 -43.25 -1.12 13.06
C LEU A 729 -43.41 -2.66 13.01
N LYS A 730 -42.77 -3.36 12.08
CA LYS A 730 -42.79 -4.84 12.02
C LYS A 730 -41.69 -5.45 12.89
N ALA A 731 -40.66 -4.64 13.28
CA ALA A 731 -39.53 -5.09 14.05
C ALA A 731 -39.82 -5.10 15.57
N THR A 732 -38.97 -5.79 16.34
CA THR A 732 -38.99 -5.73 17.80
C THR A 732 -38.49 -4.36 18.27
N PRO A 733 -39.12 -3.68 19.26
CA PRO A 733 -40.15 -4.20 20.16
C PRO A 733 -41.60 -4.00 19.68
N PHE A 734 -41.88 -3.33 18.56
CA PHE A 734 -43.21 -3.02 18.07
C PHE A 734 -44.06 -4.26 17.79
N SER A 735 -43.46 -5.32 17.27
CA SER A 735 -44.13 -6.60 17.02
C SER A 735 -44.73 -7.26 18.28
N LYS A 736 -44.29 -6.83 19.46
CA LYS A 736 -44.88 -7.28 20.75
C LYS A 736 -46.09 -6.44 21.16
N ILE A 737 -46.27 -5.23 20.60
CA ILE A 737 -47.40 -4.32 20.87
C ILE A 737 -48.58 -4.70 20.00
N GLY A 738 -48.33 -5.17 18.75
CA GLY A 738 -49.35 -5.60 17.82
C GLY A 738 -48.87 -5.58 16.36
N THR A 739 -49.81 -5.86 15.46
CA THR A 739 -49.58 -5.70 14.00
C THR A 739 -49.47 -4.23 13.63
N VAL A 740 -48.87 -3.89 12.48
CA VAL A 740 -48.76 -2.52 11.99
C VAL A 740 -50.09 -1.79 11.99
N THR A 741 -51.20 -2.47 11.61
CA THR A 741 -52.57 -1.90 11.60
C THR A 741 -53.05 -1.60 13.02
N GLU A 742 -52.81 -2.48 13.99
CA GLU A 742 -53.19 -2.26 15.39
C GLU A 742 -52.39 -1.13 16.01
N ILE A 743 -51.09 -0.99 15.68
CA ILE A 743 -50.25 0.12 16.12
C ILE A 743 -50.74 1.45 15.57
N ILE A 744 -51.04 1.54 14.27
CA ILE A 744 -51.61 2.75 13.63
C ILE A 744 -52.94 3.12 14.24
N ASN A 745 -53.80 2.14 14.58
CA ASN A 745 -55.11 2.40 15.20
C ASN A 745 -54.99 2.97 16.63
N LYS A 746 -53.81 2.90 17.29
CA LYS A 746 -53.58 3.63 18.56
C LYS A 746 -53.52 5.14 18.38
N PHE A 747 -53.42 5.61 17.14
CA PHE A 747 -53.50 7.00 16.72
C PHE A 747 -54.83 7.35 16.06
N ASP A 748 -55.87 6.48 16.20
CA ASP A 748 -57.18 6.53 15.61
C ASP A 748 -57.22 6.14 14.11
N ASN A 749 -56.25 6.65 13.31
CA ASN A 749 -56.12 6.34 11.88
C ASN A 749 -54.70 6.67 11.37
N LYS A 750 -54.45 6.28 10.09
CA LYS A 750 -53.16 6.45 9.43
C LYS A 750 -52.74 7.92 9.31
N ASP A 751 -53.68 8.83 9.04
CA ASP A 751 -53.38 10.25 8.87
C ASP A 751 -52.93 10.88 10.20
N ASN A 752 -53.53 10.51 11.30
CA ASN A 752 -53.15 10.96 12.64
C ASN A 752 -51.79 10.35 13.06
N TYR A 753 -51.51 9.09 12.68
CA TYR A 753 -50.18 8.51 12.88
C TYR A 753 -49.12 9.30 12.12
N LEU A 754 -49.32 9.61 10.82
CA LEU A 754 -48.39 10.39 10.01
C LEU A 754 -48.21 11.82 10.57
N LYS A 755 -49.25 12.44 11.08
CA LYS A 755 -49.15 13.75 11.78
C LYS A 755 -48.28 13.61 13.03
N ALA A 756 -48.44 12.53 13.80
CA ALA A 756 -47.63 12.33 15.01
C ALA A 756 -46.15 12.08 14.67
N ILE A 757 -45.85 11.41 13.57
CA ILE A 757 -44.49 11.25 13.05
C ILE A 757 -43.89 12.59 12.64
N ASN A 758 -44.59 13.39 11.84
CA ASN A 758 -44.11 14.71 11.42
C ASN A 758 -43.85 15.61 12.64
N GLU A 759 -44.74 15.59 13.64
CA GLU A 759 -44.53 16.35 14.90
C GLU A 759 -43.30 15.84 15.68
N LEU A 760 -43.06 14.52 15.69
CA LEU A 760 -41.88 13.95 16.33
C LEU A 760 -40.59 14.41 15.61
N GLU A 761 -40.59 14.39 14.27
CA GLU A 761 -39.48 14.90 13.47
C GLU A 761 -39.24 16.42 13.69
N ASP A 762 -40.29 17.23 13.68
CA ASP A 762 -40.20 18.68 13.95
C ASP A 762 -39.61 18.94 15.33
N GLU A 763 -40.02 18.17 16.34
CA GLU A 763 -39.45 18.29 17.69
C GLU A 763 -38.00 17.84 17.82
N LEU A 764 -37.54 16.86 17.00
CA LEU A 764 -36.16 16.46 16.97
C LEU A 764 -35.23 17.59 16.49
N TYR A 765 -35.68 18.42 15.53
CA TYR A 765 -34.85 19.47 14.92
C TYR A 765 -35.12 20.90 15.45
N LYS A 766 -35.90 21.03 16.51
CA LYS A 766 -36.29 22.33 17.09
C LYS A 766 -35.11 23.03 17.80
N ASP A 767 -34.24 22.25 18.44
CA ASP A 767 -33.10 22.77 19.20
C ASP A 767 -31.83 22.79 18.35
N VAL A 768 -31.56 23.94 17.75
CA VAL A 768 -30.23 24.31 17.27
C VAL A 768 -29.91 25.64 17.92
N SER A 769 -29.18 25.59 19.01
CA SER A 769 -28.72 26.77 19.73
C SER A 769 -27.51 27.39 19.06
#